data_f912995d6f84c43ee4bae2cf02f4027a
#
_entry.id   f912995d6f84c43ee4bae2cf02f4027a
#
_cell.length_a   1.000
_cell.length_b   1.000
_cell.length_c   1.000
_cell.angle_alpha   90.00
_cell.angle_beta   90.00
_cell.angle_gamma   90.00
#
_symmetry.space_group_name_H-M   'P 1'
#
loop_
_entity.id
_entity.type
_entity.pdbx_description
1 polymer ?
#
loop_
_entity_poly.entity_id
_entity_poly.type
_entity_poly.pdbx_seq_one_letter_code
_entity_poly.pdbx_strand_id
1 'polypeptide(L)'
;MLRFAEEILVLVLDEERGDLAPNLPARSLDLALAGAVLMDLALEDRIDTDLERLMLVDPTPFGDDILDPALAEIAKDGQSRDTAYWLGRIAGRGDRIRRTALARLIERGILRSEAHGLLSLVPSVSRSRRYPTADGQSVEEARLRIMRVLFSDDVPDPRDIAMIALANACGVFRTILTSEEREQVRGRIDLLKNLDLIGRTMSLAIEGLEAPDDAPPKPRRPKEIPVVPGLPLLGNGLAMRRGLVAFLARQYRELGPIFRIRAPGRRFVCIAGPEAANFLTSHGKTVFRSLEPMANFHNQMGSSRSILTMDGIDHVTTRKAQARGYAVGIMRDRSQEVVDITRDEIGKWPVGQPFEALPAFQNVIAEQMGHMMAGYSPEGYTHDLSTLLGGLLLSAATVPHVMRLGRFRRARERARELARAVLAHKRKAGPRKTTPDFLDLMLELRAADPQLLPETNLPLTVLAPYMVGLDTTASTCSFMIYNVLKRPRIMERMTAEADALFEQGPVRGEALKGLDVSRRVAMETLRLHPVSPAVLRTTANSFEFAGHRVSAGTQVMIGTAVGHTLEEYFPDPERFDIDRYTPTRGEHRQRGAYAPFGAGNHRCLGSGLVPVQLGLTMATLLRELHLEPLAPDFELRVRSFPTMQPVDFKIRVVGRRTHDVAITA
;
A
#
# COMPACT_ATOMS: atom_id res chain seq x y z
N MET A 1 -24.31 -12.30 23.46
CA MET A 1 -23.49 -11.17 23.01
C MET A 1 -24.33 -9.91 23.19
N LEU A 2 -23.73 -8.81 23.64
CA LEU A 2 -24.43 -7.53 23.75
C LEU A 2 -24.62 -6.91 22.35
N ARG A 3 -25.70 -6.14 22.15
CA ARG A 3 -25.86 -5.28 20.96
C ARG A 3 -24.92 -4.07 21.07
N PHE A 4 -24.57 -3.45 19.97
CA PHE A 4 -23.68 -2.27 19.98
C PHE A 4 -24.21 -1.13 20.86
N ALA A 5 -25.53 -0.91 20.88
CA ALA A 5 -26.14 0.11 21.73
C ALA A 5 -25.96 -0.23 23.24
N GLU A 6 -26.01 -1.51 23.62
CA GLU A 6 -25.74 -1.97 24.96
C GLU A 6 -24.25 -1.81 25.32
N GLU A 7 -23.34 -2.16 24.40
CA GLU A 7 -21.89 -2.01 24.58
C GLU A 7 -21.47 -0.54 24.72
N ILE A 8 -22.02 0.37 23.90
CA ILE A 8 -21.75 1.82 24.02
C ILE A 8 -22.16 2.33 25.40
N LEU A 9 -23.32 1.93 25.89
CA LEU A 9 -23.78 2.36 27.23
C LEU A 9 -22.87 1.83 28.33
N VAL A 10 -22.44 0.59 28.25
CA VAL A 10 -21.46 -0.01 29.19
C VAL A 10 -20.14 0.75 29.19
N LEU A 11 -19.66 1.20 28.04
CA LEU A 11 -18.42 1.97 27.93
C LEU A 11 -18.50 3.37 28.54
N VAL A 12 -19.67 4.01 28.52
CA VAL A 12 -19.85 5.41 28.97
C VAL A 12 -20.45 5.55 30.37
N LEU A 13 -20.82 4.45 31.02
CA LEU A 13 -21.30 4.46 32.42
C LEU A 13 -20.12 4.49 33.38
N ASP A 14 -20.23 5.33 34.42
CA ASP A 14 -19.34 5.31 35.59
C ASP A 14 -19.66 4.10 36.45
N GLU A 15 -18.68 3.27 36.70
CA GLU A 15 -18.85 1.97 37.40
C GLU A 15 -19.31 2.14 38.85
N GLU A 16 -18.83 3.19 39.54
CA GLU A 16 -19.15 3.40 40.97
C GLU A 16 -20.44 4.20 41.15
N ARG A 17 -20.66 5.18 40.29
CA ARG A 17 -21.79 6.11 40.43
C ARG A 17 -23.01 5.73 39.63
N GLY A 18 -22.82 4.91 38.57
CA GLY A 18 -23.89 4.51 37.66
C GLY A 18 -24.49 5.67 36.87
N ASP A 19 -23.79 6.80 36.84
CA ASP A 19 -24.17 7.96 36.03
C ASP A 19 -23.49 7.87 34.65
N LEU A 20 -24.11 8.45 33.62
CA LEU A 20 -23.45 8.64 32.33
C LEU A 20 -22.28 9.61 32.48
N ALA A 21 -21.17 9.35 31.78
CA ALA A 21 -19.96 10.16 31.80
C ALA A 21 -20.32 11.67 31.61
N PRO A 22 -20.00 12.53 32.59
CA PRO A 22 -20.49 13.91 32.65
C PRO A 22 -19.99 14.80 31.50
N ASN A 23 -18.94 14.40 30.81
CA ASN A 23 -18.32 15.16 29.73
C ASN A 23 -18.78 14.73 28.32
N LEU A 24 -19.71 13.78 28.20
CA LEU A 24 -20.25 13.37 26.91
C LEU A 24 -21.53 14.15 26.61
N PRO A 25 -21.57 14.99 25.54
CA PRO A 25 -22.79 15.71 25.16
C PRO A 25 -23.93 14.73 24.86
N ALA A 26 -25.17 15.07 25.27
CA ALA A 26 -26.34 14.20 25.04
C ALA A 26 -26.53 13.88 23.55
N ARG A 27 -26.30 14.87 22.67
CA ARG A 27 -26.37 14.69 21.21
C ARG A 27 -25.35 13.68 20.70
N SER A 28 -24.11 13.69 21.18
CA SER A 28 -23.08 12.71 20.81
C SER A 28 -23.45 11.31 21.23
N LEU A 29 -24.08 11.13 22.41
CA LEU A 29 -24.59 9.84 22.84
C LEU A 29 -25.76 9.36 21.97
N ASP A 30 -26.70 10.24 21.61
CA ASP A 30 -27.82 9.89 20.75
C ASP A 30 -27.34 9.49 19.33
N LEU A 31 -26.32 10.15 18.80
CA LEU A 31 -25.67 9.79 17.53
C LEU A 31 -24.92 8.44 17.66
N ALA A 32 -24.24 8.20 18.79
CA ALA A 32 -23.58 6.93 19.04
C ALA A 32 -24.57 5.77 19.09
N LEU A 33 -25.71 5.96 19.77
CA LEU A 33 -26.77 4.96 19.83
C LEU A 33 -27.43 4.72 18.47
N ALA A 34 -27.64 5.78 17.68
CA ALA A 34 -28.16 5.64 16.33
C ALA A 34 -27.19 4.89 15.41
N GLY A 35 -25.89 5.23 15.47
CA GLY A 35 -24.84 4.53 14.75
C GLY A 35 -24.74 3.06 15.15
N ALA A 36 -24.85 2.77 16.44
CA ALA A 36 -24.89 1.40 16.99
C ALA A 36 -26.03 0.57 16.38
N VAL A 37 -27.23 1.13 16.29
CA VAL A 37 -28.39 0.48 15.67
C VAL A 37 -28.15 0.20 14.18
N LEU A 38 -27.63 1.16 13.44
CA LEU A 38 -27.34 0.96 12.02
C LEU A 38 -26.22 -0.06 11.78
N MET A 39 -25.22 -0.10 12.66
CA MET A 39 -24.16 -1.12 12.59
C MET A 39 -24.67 -2.52 12.88
N ASP A 40 -25.52 -2.69 13.90
CA ASP A 40 -26.18 -3.97 14.17
C ASP A 40 -27.04 -4.42 12.97
N LEU A 41 -27.82 -3.51 12.35
CA LEU A 41 -28.63 -3.82 11.16
C LEU A 41 -27.76 -4.22 9.97
N ALA A 42 -26.60 -3.62 9.81
CA ALA A 42 -25.68 -3.95 8.72
C ALA A 42 -24.97 -5.30 8.94
N LEU A 43 -24.57 -5.62 10.17
CA LEU A 43 -23.97 -6.92 10.50
C LEU A 43 -24.97 -8.08 10.40
N GLU A 44 -26.26 -7.78 10.49
CA GLU A 44 -27.35 -8.75 10.32
C GLU A 44 -27.87 -8.78 8.86
N ASP A 45 -27.12 -8.20 7.91
CA ASP A 45 -27.44 -8.15 6.49
C ASP A 45 -28.84 -7.55 6.17
N ARG A 46 -29.34 -6.63 7.00
CA ARG A 46 -30.62 -5.93 6.78
C ARG A 46 -30.47 -4.65 5.97
N ILE A 47 -29.33 -3.99 6.14
CA ILE A 47 -28.95 -2.82 5.37
C ILE A 47 -27.52 -2.98 4.88
N ASP A 48 -27.21 -2.28 3.79
CA ASP A 48 -25.85 -2.11 3.29
C ASP A 48 -25.58 -0.63 3.07
N THR A 49 -24.33 -0.22 3.00
CA THR A 49 -23.95 1.17 2.76
C THR A 49 -22.76 1.27 1.82
N ASP A 50 -22.88 2.12 0.82
CA ASP A 50 -21.73 2.68 0.13
C ASP A 50 -21.28 3.99 0.85
N LEU A 51 -20.33 4.72 0.28
CA LEU A 51 -19.82 5.96 0.88
C LEU A 51 -20.85 7.10 0.92
N GLU A 52 -21.94 7.01 0.17
CA GLU A 52 -22.91 8.09 -0.03
C GLU A 52 -24.34 7.71 0.41
N ARG A 53 -24.70 6.42 0.37
CA ARG A 53 -26.09 5.99 0.53
C ARG A 53 -26.23 4.74 1.38
N LEU A 54 -27.29 4.70 2.17
CA LEU A 54 -27.73 3.53 2.89
C LEU A 54 -28.83 2.84 2.08
N MET A 55 -28.68 1.54 1.88
CA MET A 55 -29.56 0.70 1.08
C MET A 55 -30.21 -0.35 1.97
N LEU A 56 -31.52 -0.55 1.81
CA LEU A 56 -32.25 -1.63 2.46
C LEU A 56 -31.97 -2.93 1.69
N VAL A 57 -31.52 -3.98 2.39
CA VAL A 57 -31.26 -5.32 1.84
C VAL A 57 -32.44 -6.25 2.12
N ASP A 58 -32.86 -6.36 3.38
CA ASP A 58 -33.96 -7.22 3.80
C ASP A 58 -34.82 -6.51 4.86
N PRO A 59 -36.11 -6.25 4.59
CA PRO A 59 -37.01 -5.58 5.52
C PRO A 59 -37.58 -6.48 6.64
N THR A 60 -37.23 -7.78 6.68
CA THR A 60 -37.81 -8.73 7.62
C THR A 60 -37.43 -8.41 9.07
N PRO A 61 -38.38 -8.22 9.99
CA PRO A 61 -38.08 -7.97 11.40
C PRO A 61 -37.39 -9.14 12.11
N PHE A 62 -36.61 -8.81 13.14
CA PHE A 62 -35.96 -9.81 14.02
C PHE A 62 -36.78 -10.17 15.26
N GLY A 63 -37.76 -9.37 15.63
CA GLY A 63 -38.36 -9.37 16.97
C GLY A 63 -37.52 -8.59 17.99
N ASP A 64 -36.65 -7.68 17.53
CA ASP A 64 -35.76 -6.85 18.36
C ASP A 64 -36.34 -5.43 18.52
N ASP A 65 -36.69 -5.04 19.73
CA ASP A 65 -37.37 -3.78 20.07
C ASP A 65 -36.46 -2.53 19.96
N ILE A 66 -35.17 -2.73 19.75
CA ILE A 66 -34.21 -1.66 19.38
C ILE A 66 -34.04 -1.55 17.86
N LEU A 67 -33.86 -2.69 17.15
CA LEU A 67 -33.52 -2.70 15.73
C LEU A 67 -34.77 -2.58 14.82
N ASP A 68 -35.85 -3.30 15.12
CA ASP A 68 -37.02 -3.38 14.25
C ASP A 68 -37.71 -2.01 14.03
N PRO A 69 -37.78 -1.10 15.00
CA PRO A 69 -38.35 0.23 14.76
C PRO A 69 -37.54 1.08 13.77
N ALA A 70 -36.20 0.92 13.74
CA ALA A 70 -35.33 1.60 12.78
C ALA A 70 -35.43 0.95 11.40
N LEU A 71 -35.41 -0.37 11.33
CA LEU A 71 -35.59 -1.14 10.10
C LEU A 71 -36.92 -0.83 9.41
N ALA A 72 -38.02 -0.81 10.17
CA ALA A 72 -39.35 -0.48 9.65
C ALA A 72 -39.42 0.95 9.12
N GLU A 73 -38.70 1.90 9.71
CA GLU A 73 -38.65 3.27 9.24
C GLU A 73 -37.87 3.40 7.93
N ILE A 74 -36.72 2.71 7.82
CA ILE A 74 -35.93 2.63 6.60
C ILE A 74 -36.76 1.99 5.47
N ALA A 75 -37.44 0.89 5.76
CA ALA A 75 -38.30 0.20 4.80
C ALA A 75 -39.48 1.07 4.32
N LYS A 76 -40.07 1.88 5.20
CA LYS A 76 -41.19 2.75 4.87
C LYS A 76 -40.82 3.93 3.97
N ASP A 77 -39.60 4.49 4.10
CA ASP A 77 -39.17 5.65 3.29
C ASP A 77 -38.98 5.28 1.81
N GLY A 78 -38.58 4.04 1.51
CA GLY A 78 -38.47 3.49 0.15
C GLY A 78 -37.47 4.24 -0.76
N GLN A 79 -36.72 5.22 -0.24
CA GLN A 79 -35.73 6.00 -0.96
C GLN A 79 -34.33 5.72 -0.41
N SER A 80 -33.37 5.62 -1.33
CA SER A 80 -31.96 5.55 -0.93
C SER A 80 -31.49 6.93 -0.46
N ARG A 81 -31.37 7.10 0.86
CA ARG A 81 -30.89 8.31 1.53
C ARG A 81 -29.44 8.14 1.95
N ASP A 82 -28.76 9.25 2.23
CA ASP A 82 -27.41 9.20 2.81
C ASP A 82 -27.42 8.70 4.26
N THR A 83 -26.29 8.24 4.72
CA THR A 83 -26.12 7.71 6.08
C THR A 83 -26.33 8.80 7.14
N ALA A 84 -25.95 10.06 6.87
CA ALA A 84 -26.13 11.17 7.80
C ALA A 84 -27.62 11.49 8.03
N TYR A 85 -28.45 11.38 7.00
CA TYR A 85 -29.91 11.52 7.13
C TYR A 85 -30.47 10.48 8.11
N TRP A 86 -30.10 9.20 7.93
CA TRP A 86 -30.59 8.13 8.80
C TRP A 86 -30.05 8.23 10.22
N LEU A 87 -28.77 8.57 10.39
CA LEU A 87 -28.20 8.86 11.70
C LEU A 87 -28.95 9.95 12.44
N GLY A 88 -29.16 11.10 11.79
CA GLY A 88 -29.90 12.21 12.41
C GLY A 88 -31.35 11.85 12.77
N ARG A 89 -31.99 11.04 11.92
CA ARG A 89 -33.38 10.64 12.13
C ARG A 89 -33.53 9.62 13.26
N ILE A 90 -32.65 8.62 13.32
CA ILE A 90 -32.64 7.60 14.39
C ILE A 90 -32.18 8.22 15.72
N ALA A 91 -31.20 9.14 15.68
CA ALA A 91 -30.76 9.89 16.87
C ALA A 91 -31.89 10.66 17.56
N GLY A 92 -32.88 11.14 16.80
CA GLY A 92 -34.12 11.71 17.38
C GLY A 92 -34.91 10.76 18.28
N ARG A 93 -34.57 9.47 18.27
CA ARG A 93 -35.13 8.43 19.17
C ARG A 93 -34.11 7.92 20.20
N GLY A 94 -32.99 8.60 20.36
CA GLY A 94 -31.88 8.19 21.23
C GLY A 94 -32.33 7.89 22.66
N ASP A 95 -33.23 8.68 23.23
CA ASP A 95 -33.83 8.44 24.55
C ASP A 95 -34.59 7.10 24.65
N ARG A 96 -35.27 6.69 23.59
CA ARG A 96 -35.98 5.40 23.56
C ARG A 96 -34.97 4.27 23.46
N ILE A 97 -34.00 4.36 22.54
CA ILE A 97 -32.95 3.35 22.37
C ILE A 97 -32.20 3.16 23.69
N ARG A 98 -31.79 4.26 24.32
CA ARG A 98 -31.09 4.26 25.62
C ARG A 98 -31.91 3.56 26.71
N ARG A 99 -33.20 3.91 26.86
CA ARG A 99 -34.07 3.28 27.88
C ARG A 99 -34.25 1.80 27.64
N THR A 100 -34.45 1.38 26.41
CA THR A 100 -34.63 -0.03 26.05
C THR A 100 -33.32 -0.81 26.29
N ALA A 101 -32.17 -0.27 25.86
CA ALA A 101 -30.88 -0.92 26.08
C ALA A 101 -30.52 -1.04 27.59
N LEU A 102 -30.76 0.03 28.38
CA LEU A 102 -30.58 -0.02 29.85
C LEU A 102 -31.51 -1.04 30.50
N ALA A 103 -32.77 -1.12 30.07
CA ALA A 103 -33.71 -2.11 30.60
C ALA A 103 -33.22 -3.56 30.35
N ARG A 104 -32.71 -3.83 29.15
CA ARG A 104 -32.12 -5.13 28.82
C ARG A 104 -30.87 -5.45 29.64
N LEU A 105 -29.99 -4.46 29.86
CA LEU A 105 -28.79 -4.64 30.69
C LEU A 105 -29.18 -4.96 32.15
N ILE A 106 -30.25 -4.36 32.66
CA ILE A 106 -30.80 -4.68 34.00
C ILE A 106 -31.42 -6.08 34.03
N GLU A 107 -32.23 -6.42 33.02
CA GLU A 107 -32.85 -7.74 32.90
C GLU A 107 -31.81 -8.87 32.84
N ARG A 108 -30.69 -8.63 32.17
CA ARG A 108 -29.53 -9.54 32.12
C ARG A 108 -28.68 -9.55 33.39
N GLY A 109 -28.99 -8.72 34.37
CA GLY A 109 -28.27 -8.65 35.66
C GLY A 109 -26.90 -7.93 35.55
N ILE A 110 -26.61 -7.22 34.43
CA ILE A 110 -25.36 -6.50 34.25
C ILE A 110 -25.39 -5.16 34.99
N LEU A 111 -26.55 -4.51 35.04
CA LEU A 111 -26.77 -3.25 35.76
C LEU A 111 -27.86 -3.40 36.80
N ARG A 112 -27.84 -2.54 37.85
CA ARG A 112 -28.93 -2.40 38.81
C ARG A 112 -29.57 -1.02 38.63
N SER A 113 -30.88 -0.93 38.84
CA SER A 113 -31.59 0.34 38.85
C SER A 113 -31.75 0.84 40.27
N GLU A 114 -31.06 1.90 40.67
CA GLU A 114 -31.27 2.56 41.96
C GLU A 114 -32.08 3.83 41.78
N ALA A 115 -33.28 3.88 42.39
CA ALA A 115 -34.08 5.08 42.46
C ALA A 115 -33.63 5.91 43.68
N HIS A 116 -32.94 7.03 43.46
CA HIS A 116 -32.66 7.97 44.57
C HIS A 116 -33.95 8.74 44.93
N GLY A 117 -34.58 8.29 46.02
CA GLY A 117 -35.63 8.99 46.66
C GLY A 117 -35.14 9.66 47.94
N LEU A 118 -34.95 10.97 47.92
CA LEU A 118 -34.99 11.82 49.09
C LEU A 118 -35.55 13.18 48.71
N LEU A 119 -36.78 13.44 49.19
CA LEU A 119 -37.40 14.77 49.38
C LEU A 119 -37.18 15.79 48.26
N SER A 120 -38.06 15.86 47.28
CA SER A 120 -38.34 17.16 46.64
C SER A 120 -39.84 17.38 46.41
N LEU A 121 -40.33 18.34 47.12
CA LEU A 121 -41.62 19.00 46.91
C LEU A 121 -41.55 20.02 45.75
N VAL A 122 -40.65 19.82 44.76
CA VAL A 122 -40.51 20.71 43.62
C VAL A 122 -40.75 19.93 42.33
N PRO A 123 -41.72 20.31 41.48
CA PRO A 123 -42.15 19.52 40.31
C PRO A 123 -41.21 19.57 39.09
N SER A 124 -40.05 20.20 39.16
CA SER A 124 -39.21 20.48 37.98
C SER A 124 -37.80 19.91 37.99
N VAL A 125 -37.47 18.97 38.91
CA VAL A 125 -36.15 18.33 38.89
C VAL A 125 -36.26 16.98 38.22
N SER A 126 -35.61 16.82 37.08
CA SER A 126 -35.39 15.57 36.34
C SER A 126 -34.89 14.49 37.28
N ARG A 127 -35.68 13.39 37.40
CA ARG A 127 -35.29 12.19 38.19
C ARG A 127 -34.07 11.56 37.52
N SER A 128 -32.89 11.86 38.02
CA SER A 128 -31.65 11.16 37.68
C SER A 128 -31.73 9.72 38.26
N ARG A 129 -31.87 8.71 37.41
CA ARG A 129 -31.71 7.30 37.80
C ARG A 129 -30.24 6.95 37.65
N ARG A 130 -29.67 6.27 38.65
CA ARG A 130 -28.33 5.70 38.61
C ARG A 130 -28.40 4.22 38.25
N TYR A 131 -27.41 3.75 37.53
CA TYR A 131 -27.33 2.38 37.04
C TYR A 131 -25.97 1.76 37.42
N PRO A 132 -25.70 1.53 38.74
CA PRO A 132 -24.46 0.91 39.17
C PRO A 132 -24.35 -0.51 38.62
N THR A 133 -23.14 -0.95 38.40
CA THR A 133 -22.81 -2.27 37.86
C THR A 133 -23.20 -3.35 38.85
N ALA A 134 -23.96 -4.35 38.41
CA ALA A 134 -24.35 -5.53 39.18
C ALA A 134 -23.39 -6.70 38.96
N ASP A 135 -22.89 -6.84 37.72
CA ASP A 135 -21.87 -7.80 37.32
C ASP A 135 -20.71 -7.03 36.70
N GLY A 136 -19.69 -6.76 37.50
CA GLY A 136 -18.47 -6.05 37.07
C GLY A 136 -17.68 -6.80 36.00
N GLN A 137 -17.82 -8.13 35.92
CA GLN A 137 -17.06 -8.96 35.01
C GLN A 137 -17.45 -8.73 33.55
N SER A 138 -18.73 -8.64 33.25
CA SER A 138 -19.22 -8.40 31.87
C SER A 138 -18.89 -7.00 31.35
N VAL A 139 -18.89 -5.99 32.23
CA VAL A 139 -18.51 -4.61 31.91
C VAL A 139 -17.01 -4.50 31.66
N GLU A 140 -16.24 -5.12 32.55
CA GLU A 140 -14.78 -5.14 32.45
C GLU A 140 -14.31 -5.93 31.22
N GLU A 141 -14.97 -7.04 30.86
CA GLU A 141 -14.66 -7.78 29.63
C GLU A 141 -14.84 -6.93 28.36
N ALA A 142 -15.94 -6.19 28.23
CA ALA A 142 -16.18 -5.33 27.08
C ALA A 142 -15.12 -4.21 26.99
N ARG A 143 -14.79 -3.60 28.13
CA ARG A 143 -13.78 -2.54 28.22
C ARG A 143 -12.39 -3.07 27.93
N LEU A 144 -11.99 -4.19 28.55
CA LEU A 144 -10.69 -4.85 28.32
C LEU A 144 -10.52 -5.32 26.87
N ARG A 145 -11.59 -5.77 26.21
CA ARG A 145 -11.57 -6.16 24.80
C ARG A 145 -11.20 -4.97 23.93
N ILE A 146 -11.87 -3.83 24.08
CA ILE A 146 -11.59 -2.61 23.35
C ILE A 146 -10.18 -2.08 23.68
N MET A 147 -9.79 -2.05 24.95
CA MET A 147 -8.45 -1.60 25.37
C MET A 147 -7.37 -2.51 24.80
N ARG A 148 -7.55 -3.82 24.79
CA ARG A 148 -6.62 -4.77 24.18
C ARG A 148 -6.40 -4.44 22.71
N VAL A 149 -7.47 -4.21 21.94
CA VAL A 149 -7.38 -3.86 20.52
C VAL A 149 -6.67 -2.54 20.30
N LEU A 150 -6.88 -1.55 21.17
CA LEU A 150 -6.26 -0.23 21.05
C LEU A 150 -4.75 -0.26 21.38
N PHE A 151 -4.33 -1.08 22.35
CA PHE A 151 -2.95 -1.13 22.83
C PHE A 151 -2.16 -2.34 22.34
N SER A 152 -2.70 -3.18 21.44
CA SER A 152 -1.96 -4.28 20.78
C SER A 152 -1.83 -4.05 19.27
N ASP A 153 -0.93 -4.82 18.64
CA ASP A 153 -0.78 -4.86 17.19
C ASP A 153 -1.59 -5.99 16.53
N ASP A 154 -2.41 -6.69 17.31
CA ASP A 154 -3.23 -7.79 16.81
C ASP A 154 -4.26 -7.32 15.78
N VAL A 155 -4.65 -8.23 14.89
CA VAL A 155 -5.74 -7.97 13.92
C VAL A 155 -7.07 -8.15 14.67
N PRO A 156 -7.83 -7.05 14.89
CA PRO A 156 -9.08 -7.13 15.64
C PRO A 156 -10.21 -7.75 14.83
N ASP A 157 -11.22 -8.21 15.54
CA ASP A 157 -12.50 -8.63 14.95
C ASP A 157 -13.18 -7.44 14.23
N PRO A 158 -13.87 -7.65 13.10
CA PRO A 158 -14.60 -6.59 12.40
C PRO A 158 -15.59 -5.82 13.28
N ARG A 159 -16.21 -6.51 14.24
CA ARG A 159 -17.12 -5.91 15.22
C ARG A 159 -16.39 -4.90 16.13
N ASP A 160 -15.19 -5.25 16.60
CA ASP A 160 -14.39 -4.36 17.45
C ASP A 160 -13.90 -3.14 16.68
N ILE A 161 -13.57 -3.31 15.39
CA ILE A 161 -13.21 -2.20 14.50
C ILE A 161 -14.38 -1.21 14.38
N ALA A 162 -15.57 -1.70 14.10
CA ALA A 162 -16.79 -0.91 13.99
C ALA A 162 -17.10 -0.15 15.30
N MET A 163 -16.98 -0.84 16.45
CA MET A 163 -17.17 -0.24 17.77
C MET A 163 -16.17 0.87 18.05
N ILE A 164 -14.88 0.65 17.77
CA ILE A 164 -13.82 1.65 17.98
C ILE A 164 -14.05 2.87 17.08
N ALA A 165 -14.42 2.67 15.82
CA ALA A 165 -14.73 3.76 14.89
C ALA A 165 -15.88 4.62 15.40
N LEU A 166 -16.96 3.99 15.85
CA LEU A 166 -18.15 4.65 16.39
C LEU A 166 -17.85 5.39 17.70
N ALA A 167 -17.19 4.73 18.65
CA ALA A 167 -16.83 5.31 19.94
C ALA A 167 -15.90 6.52 19.77
N ASN A 168 -14.95 6.46 18.81
CA ASN A 168 -14.09 7.58 18.51
C ASN A 168 -14.84 8.76 17.88
N ALA A 169 -15.71 8.50 16.90
CA ALA A 169 -16.48 9.54 16.21
C ALA A 169 -17.38 10.31 17.19
N CYS A 170 -17.98 9.62 18.15
CA CYS A 170 -18.85 10.23 19.16
C CYS A 170 -18.10 10.77 20.39
N GLY A 171 -16.78 10.76 20.37
CA GLY A 171 -15.96 11.31 21.45
C GLY A 171 -15.95 10.47 22.75
N VAL A 172 -16.41 9.21 22.72
CA VAL A 172 -16.44 8.31 23.89
C VAL A 172 -15.02 8.13 24.45
N PHE A 173 -13.99 8.02 23.62
CA PHE A 173 -12.62 7.90 24.10
C PHE A 173 -12.07 9.14 24.83
N ARG A 174 -12.73 10.28 24.70
CA ARG A 174 -12.38 11.48 25.52
C ARG A 174 -12.81 11.32 26.98
N THR A 175 -13.76 10.43 27.25
CA THR A 175 -14.28 10.18 28.60
C THR A 175 -13.63 9.00 29.30
N ILE A 176 -13.16 8.00 28.55
CA ILE A 176 -12.61 6.74 29.09
C ILE A 176 -11.09 6.63 29.04
N LEU A 177 -10.41 7.48 28.23
CA LEU A 177 -8.94 7.51 28.13
C LEU A 177 -8.37 8.84 28.62
N THR A 178 -7.24 8.78 29.30
CA THR A 178 -6.45 9.97 29.65
C THR A 178 -5.90 10.66 28.41
N SER A 179 -5.42 11.87 28.53
CA SER A 179 -4.83 12.61 27.38
C SER A 179 -3.59 11.91 26.83
N GLU A 180 -2.80 11.29 27.70
CA GLU A 180 -1.58 10.56 27.34
C GLU A 180 -1.90 9.25 26.62
N GLU A 181 -2.84 8.47 27.13
CA GLU A 181 -3.33 7.24 26.48
C GLU A 181 -3.95 7.51 25.10
N ARG A 182 -4.72 8.61 24.96
CA ARG A 182 -5.28 9.00 23.65
C ARG A 182 -4.20 9.32 22.63
N GLU A 183 -3.13 10.00 23.04
CA GLU A 183 -2.01 10.27 22.15
C GLU A 183 -1.30 8.99 21.73
N GLN A 184 -1.09 8.07 22.67
CA GLN A 184 -0.46 6.77 22.41
C GLN A 184 -1.27 5.92 21.41
N VAL A 185 -2.60 5.88 21.55
CA VAL A 185 -3.46 5.05 20.67
C VAL A 185 -3.96 5.77 19.42
N ARG A 186 -3.69 7.06 19.25
CA ARG A 186 -4.18 7.87 18.12
C ARG A 186 -3.89 7.22 16.76
N GLY A 187 -2.64 6.81 16.54
CA GLY A 187 -2.25 6.14 15.30
C GLY A 187 -2.99 4.82 15.07
N ARG A 188 -3.29 4.10 16.14
CA ARG A 188 -4.05 2.85 16.09
C ARG A 188 -5.52 3.09 15.76
N ILE A 189 -6.15 4.06 16.42
CA ILE A 189 -7.53 4.46 16.11
C ILE A 189 -7.66 4.91 14.66
N ASP A 190 -6.71 5.74 14.17
CA ASP A 190 -6.69 6.21 12.77
C ASP A 190 -6.51 5.06 11.76
N LEU A 191 -5.79 4.02 12.14
CA LEU A 191 -5.68 2.81 11.33
C LEU A 191 -7.02 2.05 11.31
N LEU A 192 -7.59 1.78 12.49
CA LEU A 192 -8.77 0.93 12.66
C LEU A 192 -10.03 1.53 12.03
N LYS A 193 -10.31 2.81 12.24
CA LYS A 193 -11.49 3.49 11.65
C LYS A 193 -11.53 3.47 10.12
N ASN A 194 -10.40 3.17 9.46
CA ASN A 194 -10.30 3.07 8.01
C ASN A 194 -10.35 1.63 7.48
N LEU A 195 -10.42 0.61 8.34
CA LEU A 195 -10.47 -0.79 7.94
C LEU A 195 -11.88 -1.27 7.60
N ASP A 196 -12.91 -0.64 8.18
CA ASP A 196 -14.31 -0.99 7.96
C ASP A 196 -15.07 0.15 7.25
N LEU A 197 -15.80 -0.20 6.18
CA LEU A 197 -16.53 0.79 5.37
C LEU A 197 -17.71 1.39 6.15
N ILE A 198 -18.42 0.57 6.90
CA ILE A 198 -19.61 0.99 7.67
C ILE A 198 -19.18 1.93 8.79
N GLY A 199 -18.19 1.54 9.59
CA GLY A 199 -17.65 2.36 10.67
C GLY A 199 -17.09 3.69 10.17
N ARG A 200 -16.45 3.69 9.00
CA ARG A 200 -15.94 4.90 8.35
C ARG A 200 -17.07 5.83 7.90
N THR A 201 -18.09 5.29 7.24
CA THR A 201 -19.25 6.08 6.77
C THR A 201 -19.99 6.70 7.93
N MET A 202 -20.19 5.93 9.01
CA MET A 202 -20.78 6.41 10.25
C MET A 202 -19.95 7.53 10.89
N SER A 203 -18.63 7.36 10.98
CA SER A 203 -17.73 8.37 11.54
C SER A 203 -17.81 9.69 10.78
N LEU A 204 -17.76 9.65 9.44
CA LEU A 204 -17.87 10.84 8.60
C LEU A 204 -19.24 11.55 8.74
N ALA A 205 -20.31 10.76 8.85
CA ALA A 205 -21.65 11.30 9.04
C ALA A 205 -21.84 11.96 10.41
N ILE A 206 -21.27 11.37 11.48
CA ILE A 206 -21.30 11.91 12.83
C ILE A 206 -20.48 13.21 12.92
N GLU A 207 -19.25 13.21 12.38
CA GLU A 207 -18.41 14.41 12.33
C GLU A 207 -19.13 15.57 11.60
N GLY A 208 -19.89 15.27 10.55
CA GLY A 208 -20.71 16.26 9.84
C GLY A 208 -21.90 16.80 10.65
N LEU A 209 -22.48 16.00 11.56
CA LEU A 209 -23.63 16.37 12.38
C LEU A 209 -23.24 17.06 13.71
N GLU A 210 -22.05 16.86 14.20
CA GLU A 210 -21.52 17.47 15.44
C GLU A 210 -20.92 18.87 15.24
N ALA A 211 -20.78 19.33 13.99
CA ALA A 211 -20.32 20.70 13.73
C ALA A 211 -21.24 21.72 14.42
N PRO A 212 -20.71 22.73 15.18
CA PRO A 212 -21.54 23.70 15.86
C PRO A 212 -22.41 24.46 14.86
N ASP A 213 -23.64 24.83 15.30
CA ASP A 213 -24.66 25.61 14.57
C ASP A 213 -24.28 27.09 14.33
N ASP A 214 -23.05 27.40 14.12
CA ASP A 214 -22.69 28.61 13.40
C ASP A 214 -22.94 28.32 11.92
N ALA A 215 -23.77 29.15 11.32
CA ALA A 215 -24.35 29.10 9.98
C ALA A 215 -23.53 28.22 9.01
N PRO A 216 -24.15 27.22 8.34
CA PRO A 216 -23.40 26.28 7.54
C PRO A 216 -22.38 27.06 6.73
N PRO A 217 -21.09 26.77 6.82
CA PRO A 217 -20.12 27.44 5.98
C PRO A 217 -20.68 27.26 4.58
N LYS A 218 -21.05 28.37 3.91
CA LYS A 218 -21.47 28.33 2.51
C LYS A 218 -20.55 27.35 1.84
N PRO A 219 -21.04 26.29 1.16
CA PRO A 219 -20.20 25.23 0.64
C PRO A 219 -19.03 25.92 -0.03
N ARG A 220 -17.85 25.83 0.58
CA ARG A 220 -16.64 26.46 0.02
C ARG A 220 -16.54 25.83 -1.35
N ARG A 221 -16.75 26.62 -2.41
CA ARG A 221 -16.57 26.14 -3.76
C ARG A 221 -15.21 25.44 -3.77
N PRO A 222 -15.12 24.14 -4.12
CA PRO A 222 -13.85 23.43 -4.13
C PRO A 222 -12.85 24.31 -4.86
N LYS A 223 -11.70 24.55 -4.29
CA LYS A 223 -10.66 25.35 -4.95
C LYS A 223 -10.41 24.76 -6.33
N GLU A 224 -10.30 25.57 -7.36
CA GLU A 224 -9.91 25.08 -8.67
C GLU A 224 -8.52 24.47 -8.60
N ILE A 225 -8.36 23.26 -9.15
CA ILE A 225 -7.07 22.60 -9.20
C ILE A 225 -6.14 23.40 -10.12
N PRO A 226 -4.98 23.89 -9.63
CA PRO A 226 -4.03 24.67 -10.41
C PRO A 226 -3.63 23.93 -11.70
N VAL A 227 -3.47 24.67 -12.80
CA VAL A 227 -3.08 24.10 -14.09
C VAL A 227 -1.64 24.48 -14.39
N VAL A 228 -0.78 23.48 -14.63
CA VAL A 228 0.60 23.72 -15.03
C VAL A 228 0.63 24.27 -16.47
N PRO A 229 1.22 25.44 -16.74
CA PRO A 229 1.40 25.95 -18.10
C PRO A 229 2.19 24.94 -18.95
N GLY A 230 1.78 24.75 -20.19
CA GLY A 230 2.41 23.79 -21.10
C GLY A 230 2.44 24.30 -22.54
N LEU A 231 3.28 23.68 -23.35
CA LEU A 231 3.40 23.99 -24.78
C LEU A 231 2.10 23.66 -25.54
N PRO A 232 1.76 24.40 -26.60
CA PRO A 232 0.68 24.02 -27.50
C PRO A 232 0.86 22.58 -27.99
N LEU A 233 -0.22 21.78 -28.04
CA LEU A 233 -0.27 20.37 -28.44
C LEU A 233 0.53 19.40 -27.58
N LEU A 234 1.77 19.73 -27.18
CA LEU A 234 2.66 18.86 -26.40
C LEU A 234 2.40 18.93 -24.89
N GLY A 235 1.72 19.98 -24.42
CA GLY A 235 1.51 20.19 -22.99
C GLY A 235 2.82 20.21 -22.20
N ASN A 236 2.88 19.41 -21.16
CA ASN A 236 4.04 19.24 -20.29
C ASN A 236 4.91 18.03 -20.68
N GLY A 237 4.56 17.29 -21.74
CA GLY A 237 5.19 16.02 -22.11
C GLY A 237 6.71 16.10 -22.30
N LEU A 238 7.23 17.21 -22.87
CA LEU A 238 8.66 17.40 -23.07
C LEU A 238 9.39 17.58 -21.71
N ALA A 239 8.82 18.36 -20.81
CA ALA A 239 9.39 18.57 -19.48
C ALA A 239 9.39 17.27 -18.66
N MET A 240 8.30 16.52 -18.71
CA MET A 240 8.20 15.20 -18.05
C MET A 240 9.24 14.20 -18.61
N ARG A 241 9.47 14.21 -19.92
CA ARG A 241 10.45 13.34 -20.56
C ARG A 241 11.90 13.68 -20.18
N ARG A 242 12.20 14.97 -19.95
CA ARG A 242 13.54 15.42 -19.51
C ARG A 242 13.85 15.00 -18.09
N GLY A 243 12.84 15.00 -17.17
CA GLY A 243 13.04 14.59 -15.78
C GLY A 243 11.73 14.61 -15.02
N LEU A 244 11.03 13.46 -14.93
CA LEU A 244 9.71 13.40 -14.33
C LEU A 244 9.73 13.79 -12.83
N VAL A 245 10.72 13.29 -12.06
CA VAL A 245 10.83 13.60 -10.62
C VAL A 245 11.05 15.09 -10.41
N ALA A 246 12.05 15.66 -11.09
CA ALA A 246 12.37 17.08 -10.97
C ALA A 246 11.20 17.98 -11.43
N PHE A 247 10.49 17.57 -12.49
CA PHE A 247 9.29 18.27 -12.95
C PHE A 247 8.19 18.25 -11.87
N LEU A 248 7.85 17.09 -11.35
CA LEU A 248 6.79 16.96 -10.32
C LEU A 248 7.19 17.67 -9.02
N ALA A 249 8.45 17.57 -8.60
CA ALA A 249 8.96 18.24 -7.40
C ALA A 249 8.91 19.78 -7.52
N ARG A 250 9.22 20.31 -8.70
CA ARG A 250 9.08 21.74 -8.96
C ARG A 250 7.62 22.19 -8.88
N GLN A 251 6.69 21.44 -9.53
CA GLN A 251 5.29 21.80 -9.48
C GLN A 251 4.71 21.68 -8.07
N TYR A 252 5.16 20.68 -7.30
CA TYR A 252 4.78 20.54 -5.89
C TYR A 252 5.20 21.77 -5.06
N ARG A 253 6.44 22.27 -5.24
CA ARG A 253 6.90 23.48 -4.53
C ARG A 253 6.17 24.74 -4.94
N GLU A 254 5.81 24.88 -6.22
CA GLU A 254 5.16 26.07 -6.77
C GLU A 254 3.64 26.10 -6.55
N LEU A 255 2.97 24.95 -6.65
CA LEU A 255 1.51 24.85 -6.71
C LEU A 255 0.89 24.06 -5.55
N GLY A 256 1.73 23.39 -4.74
CA GLY A 256 1.27 22.50 -3.68
C GLY A 256 1.06 21.05 -4.17
N PRO A 257 0.45 20.20 -3.32
CA PRO A 257 0.43 18.75 -3.52
C PRO A 257 -0.56 18.27 -4.58
N ILE A 258 -1.33 19.16 -5.24
CA ILE A 258 -2.28 18.83 -6.31
C ILE A 258 -2.26 19.85 -7.44
N PHE A 259 -2.15 19.39 -8.68
CA PHE A 259 -2.17 20.23 -9.88
C PHE A 259 -2.58 19.43 -11.12
N ARG A 260 -3.00 20.12 -12.19
CA ARG A 260 -3.32 19.52 -13.50
C ARG A 260 -2.18 19.64 -14.46
N ILE A 261 -1.88 18.55 -15.16
CA ILE A 261 -0.90 18.49 -16.25
C ILE A 261 -1.55 18.00 -17.54
N ARG A 262 -0.94 18.36 -18.66
CA ARG A 262 -1.31 17.88 -20.00
C ARG A 262 -0.12 17.18 -20.65
N ALA A 263 -0.37 16.00 -21.19
CA ALA A 263 0.56 15.30 -22.06
C ALA A 263 -0.11 15.10 -23.43
N PRO A 264 0.61 14.74 -24.50
CA PRO A 264 -0.01 14.50 -25.81
C PRO A 264 -1.17 13.52 -25.72
N GLY A 265 -2.38 13.99 -26.05
CA GLY A 265 -3.60 13.20 -26.03
C GLY A 265 -4.16 12.83 -24.65
N ARG A 266 -3.57 13.30 -23.54
CA ARG A 266 -3.99 12.97 -22.17
C ARG A 266 -3.97 14.17 -21.22
N ARG A 267 -4.86 14.11 -20.24
CA ARG A 267 -4.92 15.06 -19.13
C ARG A 267 -4.89 14.29 -17.82
N PHE A 268 -4.10 14.76 -16.86
CA PHE A 268 -4.00 14.13 -15.55
C PHE A 268 -4.22 15.18 -14.46
N VAL A 269 -4.88 14.77 -13.40
CA VAL A 269 -4.71 15.41 -12.09
C VAL A 269 -3.49 14.74 -11.45
N CYS A 270 -2.50 15.53 -11.06
CA CYS A 270 -1.36 15.03 -10.28
C CYS A 270 -1.61 15.28 -8.81
N ILE A 271 -1.41 14.26 -7.99
CA ILE A 271 -1.17 14.40 -6.56
C ILE A 271 0.25 13.95 -6.27
N ALA A 272 0.98 14.69 -5.46
CA ALA A 272 2.41 14.46 -5.27
C ALA A 272 2.84 14.71 -3.83
N GLY A 273 4.01 14.20 -3.47
CA GLY A 273 4.62 14.40 -2.16
C GLY A 273 4.24 13.33 -1.13
N PRO A 274 4.68 13.51 0.12
CA PRO A 274 4.38 12.60 1.23
C PRO A 274 2.88 12.47 1.49
N GLU A 275 2.12 13.55 1.32
CA GLU A 275 0.66 13.57 1.47
C GLU A 275 -0.02 12.63 0.47
N ALA A 276 0.45 12.62 -0.78
CA ALA A 276 -0.08 11.73 -1.81
C ALA A 276 0.26 10.26 -1.54
N ALA A 277 1.46 9.96 -1.06
CA ALA A 277 1.84 8.61 -0.65
C ALA A 277 1.02 8.12 0.55
N ASN A 278 0.78 9.00 1.53
CA ASN A 278 -0.09 8.71 2.67
C ASN A 278 -1.55 8.52 2.24
N PHE A 279 -2.06 9.38 1.37
CA PHE A 279 -3.41 9.27 0.83
C PHE A 279 -3.61 7.95 0.05
N LEU A 280 -2.63 7.56 -0.77
CA LEU A 280 -2.66 6.28 -1.48
C LEU A 280 -2.67 5.08 -0.52
N THR A 281 -1.97 5.18 0.61
CA THR A 281 -1.95 4.13 1.63
C THR A 281 -3.29 3.99 2.34
N SER A 282 -3.90 5.10 2.74
CA SER A 282 -5.12 5.11 3.55
C SER A 282 -6.41 4.97 2.71
N HIS A 283 -6.45 5.56 1.51
CA HIS A 283 -7.66 5.68 0.68
C HIS A 283 -7.56 4.96 -0.66
N GLY A 284 -6.37 4.49 -1.04
CA GLY A 284 -6.11 3.95 -2.38
C GLY A 284 -7.04 2.81 -2.79
N LYS A 285 -7.42 1.96 -1.84
CA LYS A 285 -8.30 0.79 -2.08
C LYS A 285 -9.72 1.19 -2.51
N THR A 286 -10.24 2.28 -1.96
CA THR A 286 -11.62 2.72 -2.18
C THR A 286 -11.75 3.80 -3.26
N VAL A 287 -10.69 4.60 -3.45
CA VAL A 287 -10.72 5.79 -4.32
C VAL A 287 -10.20 5.49 -5.71
N PHE A 288 -9.25 4.56 -5.86
CA PHE A 288 -8.55 4.35 -7.13
C PHE A 288 -8.77 2.98 -7.73
N ARG A 289 -8.80 2.95 -9.08
CA ARG A 289 -8.75 1.74 -9.90
C ARG A 289 -7.47 1.72 -10.73
N SER A 290 -6.98 0.50 -10.95
CA SER A 290 -5.76 0.25 -11.70
C SER A 290 -6.03 -0.23 -13.13
N LEU A 291 -7.26 -0.68 -13.42
CA LEU A 291 -7.63 -1.32 -14.67
C LEU A 291 -7.36 -0.45 -15.90
N GLU A 292 -7.93 0.76 -15.93
CA GLU A 292 -7.94 1.58 -17.14
C GLU A 292 -6.53 2.01 -17.59
N PRO A 293 -5.63 2.48 -16.69
CA PRO A 293 -4.27 2.80 -17.09
C PRO A 293 -3.46 1.60 -17.58
N MET A 294 -3.74 0.41 -17.05
CA MET A 294 -2.96 -0.81 -17.29
C MET A 294 -3.64 -1.83 -18.22
N ALA A 295 -4.88 -1.56 -18.70
CA ALA A 295 -5.65 -2.48 -19.52
C ALA A 295 -4.90 -2.96 -20.77
N ASN A 296 -4.11 -2.08 -21.38
CA ASN A 296 -3.34 -2.45 -22.56
C ASN A 296 -2.25 -3.50 -22.27
N PHE A 297 -1.79 -3.57 -21.02
CA PHE A 297 -0.78 -4.54 -20.60
C PHE A 297 -1.28 -5.99 -20.77
N HIS A 298 -2.45 -6.29 -20.24
CA HIS A 298 -3.03 -7.64 -20.39
C HIS A 298 -3.60 -7.89 -21.78
N ASN A 299 -4.21 -6.88 -22.42
CA ASN A 299 -4.79 -7.03 -23.76
C ASN A 299 -3.74 -7.45 -24.79
N GLN A 300 -2.53 -6.88 -24.72
CA GLN A 300 -1.43 -7.24 -25.65
C GLN A 300 -0.91 -8.67 -25.43
N MET A 301 -1.06 -9.21 -24.23
CA MET A 301 -0.65 -10.58 -23.91
C MET A 301 -1.75 -11.61 -24.09
N GLY A 302 -2.97 -11.19 -24.45
CA GLY A 302 -4.12 -12.08 -24.57
C GLY A 302 -4.66 -12.56 -23.22
N SER A 303 -4.35 -11.85 -22.15
CA SER A 303 -4.82 -12.10 -20.80
C SER A 303 -6.08 -11.29 -20.51
N SER A 304 -7.01 -11.80 -19.71
CA SER A 304 -8.20 -11.06 -19.29
C SER A 304 -7.96 -10.19 -18.04
N ARG A 305 -6.98 -10.56 -17.21
CA ARG A 305 -6.66 -9.87 -15.96
C ARG A 305 -5.22 -10.13 -15.51
N SER A 306 -4.69 -9.26 -14.70
CA SER A 306 -3.42 -9.43 -14.00
C SER A 306 -3.44 -8.70 -12.66
N ILE A 307 -2.52 -8.99 -11.76
CA ILE A 307 -2.41 -8.27 -10.48
C ILE A 307 -2.26 -6.75 -10.64
N LEU A 308 -1.74 -6.28 -11.77
CA LEU A 308 -1.59 -4.85 -12.07
C LEU A 308 -2.92 -4.18 -12.44
N THR A 309 -3.92 -4.96 -12.84
CA THR A 309 -5.22 -4.47 -13.34
C THR A 309 -6.39 -4.87 -12.48
N MET A 310 -6.18 -5.82 -11.55
CA MET A 310 -7.20 -6.22 -10.58
C MET A 310 -7.33 -5.18 -9.47
N ASP A 311 -8.56 -5.04 -8.98
CA ASP A 311 -8.89 -4.29 -7.77
C ASP A 311 -9.84 -5.15 -6.91
N GLY A 312 -10.19 -4.68 -5.71
CA GLY A 312 -11.14 -5.38 -4.82
C GLY A 312 -10.62 -6.73 -4.29
N ILE A 313 -11.57 -7.67 -4.08
CA ILE A 313 -11.28 -8.97 -3.46
C ILE A 313 -10.38 -9.85 -4.32
N ASP A 314 -10.56 -9.84 -5.64
CA ASP A 314 -9.74 -10.61 -6.58
C ASP A 314 -8.27 -10.18 -6.49
N HIS A 315 -8.01 -8.87 -6.38
CA HIS A 315 -6.66 -8.36 -6.16
C HIS A 315 -6.08 -8.86 -4.84
N VAL A 316 -6.85 -8.77 -3.75
CA VAL A 316 -6.40 -9.19 -2.41
C VAL A 316 -6.04 -10.68 -2.40
N THR A 317 -6.91 -11.53 -2.96
CA THR A 317 -6.72 -12.98 -3.02
C THR A 317 -5.51 -13.35 -3.87
N THR A 318 -5.43 -12.81 -5.09
CA THR A 318 -4.30 -13.05 -6.00
C THR A 318 -2.98 -12.53 -5.38
N ARG A 319 -3.01 -11.34 -4.78
CA ARG A 319 -1.85 -10.76 -4.12
C ARG A 319 -1.34 -11.59 -2.96
N LYS A 320 -2.25 -12.10 -2.11
CA LYS A 320 -1.89 -12.98 -0.97
C LYS A 320 -1.19 -14.26 -1.46
N ALA A 321 -1.68 -14.87 -2.53
CA ALA A 321 -1.06 -16.04 -3.13
C ALA A 321 0.32 -15.70 -3.72
N GLN A 322 0.42 -14.64 -4.51
CA GLN A 322 1.68 -14.21 -5.14
C GLN A 322 2.73 -13.76 -4.12
N ALA A 323 2.33 -13.10 -3.03
CA ALA A 323 3.23 -12.60 -2.00
C ALA A 323 4.07 -13.72 -1.36
N ARG A 324 3.54 -14.94 -1.28
CA ARG A 324 4.30 -16.11 -0.79
C ARG A 324 5.52 -16.37 -1.67
N GLY A 325 5.39 -16.24 -3.01
CA GLY A 325 6.49 -16.42 -3.97
C GLY A 325 7.54 -15.29 -3.95
N TYR A 326 7.20 -14.12 -3.41
CA TYR A 326 8.11 -12.97 -3.23
C TYR A 326 8.55 -12.80 -1.78
N ALA A 327 8.31 -13.78 -0.92
CA ALA A 327 8.69 -13.70 0.48
C ALA A 327 10.23 -13.63 0.63
N VAL A 328 10.70 -12.79 1.54
CA VAL A 328 12.13 -12.61 1.83
C VAL A 328 12.78 -13.92 2.29
N GLY A 329 12.00 -14.82 2.90
CA GLY A 329 12.46 -16.14 3.30
C GLY A 329 13.01 -16.97 2.14
N ILE A 330 12.34 -16.93 0.97
CA ILE A 330 12.81 -17.65 -0.24
C ILE A 330 14.22 -17.17 -0.64
N MET A 331 14.45 -15.86 -0.59
CA MET A 331 15.77 -15.30 -0.92
C MET A 331 16.83 -15.72 0.10
N ARG A 332 16.48 -15.80 1.39
CA ARG A 332 17.38 -16.26 2.45
C ARG A 332 17.72 -17.74 2.32
N ASP A 333 16.72 -18.57 2.04
CA ASP A 333 16.90 -20.01 1.88
C ASP A 333 17.73 -20.36 0.62
N ARG A 334 17.67 -19.50 -0.40
CA ARG A 334 18.30 -19.69 -1.70
C ARG A 334 19.43 -18.69 -1.97
N SER A 335 20.02 -18.09 -0.94
CA SER A 335 21.06 -17.06 -1.08
C SER A 335 22.26 -17.54 -1.89
N GLN A 336 22.71 -18.78 -1.64
CA GLN A 336 23.84 -19.36 -2.36
C GLN A 336 23.52 -19.54 -3.85
N GLU A 337 22.31 -19.97 -4.19
CA GLU A 337 21.88 -20.09 -5.59
C GLU A 337 21.92 -18.75 -6.33
N VAL A 338 21.51 -17.66 -5.66
CA VAL A 338 21.63 -16.30 -6.23
C VAL A 338 23.08 -15.91 -6.46
N VAL A 339 23.96 -16.25 -5.53
CA VAL A 339 25.41 -16.02 -5.67
C VAL A 339 25.96 -16.79 -6.86
N ASP A 340 25.64 -18.09 -6.97
CA ASP A 340 26.17 -18.96 -8.03
C ASP A 340 25.70 -18.48 -9.42
N ILE A 341 24.40 -18.17 -9.58
CA ILE A 341 23.86 -17.58 -10.81
C ILE A 341 24.57 -16.25 -11.13
N THR A 342 24.82 -15.43 -10.11
CA THR A 342 25.53 -14.15 -10.32
C THR A 342 26.95 -14.40 -10.81
N ARG A 343 27.69 -15.35 -10.20
CA ARG A 343 29.06 -15.73 -10.61
C ARG A 343 29.09 -16.21 -12.04
N ASP A 344 28.17 -17.09 -12.41
CA ASP A 344 28.08 -17.63 -13.76
C ASP A 344 27.85 -16.52 -14.79
N GLU A 345 26.96 -15.58 -14.52
CA GLU A 345 26.66 -14.49 -15.44
C GLU A 345 27.79 -13.45 -15.53
N ILE A 346 28.36 -13.00 -14.41
CA ILE A 346 29.50 -12.07 -14.44
C ILE A 346 30.77 -12.75 -14.96
N GLY A 347 30.84 -14.07 -14.89
CA GLY A 347 31.87 -14.88 -15.53
C GLY A 347 31.95 -14.71 -17.04
N LYS A 348 30.83 -14.35 -17.69
CA LYS A 348 30.73 -14.09 -19.13
C LYS A 348 31.16 -12.65 -19.51
N TRP A 349 31.36 -11.76 -18.51
CA TRP A 349 31.71 -10.38 -18.79
C TRP A 349 33.13 -10.23 -19.35
N PRO A 350 33.34 -9.40 -20.40
CA PRO A 350 34.65 -9.24 -21.03
C PRO A 350 35.62 -8.50 -20.09
N VAL A 351 36.85 -9.00 -19.99
CA VAL A 351 37.94 -8.36 -19.25
C VAL A 351 38.66 -7.39 -20.17
N GLY A 352 39.00 -6.20 -19.68
CA GLY A 352 39.75 -5.17 -20.39
C GLY A 352 38.93 -4.34 -21.41
N GLN A 353 37.75 -4.81 -21.80
CA GLN A 353 36.90 -4.11 -22.79
C GLN A 353 35.69 -3.45 -22.10
N PRO A 354 35.32 -2.23 -22.53
CA PRO A 354 34.12 -1.58 -22.00
C PRO A 354 32.84 -2.19 -22.57
N PHE A 355 31.83 -2.33 -21.72
CA PHE A 355 30.49 -2.80 -22.11
C PHE A 355 29.39 -2.02 -21.37
N GLU A 356 28.18 -2.08 -21.90
CA GLU A 356 27.04 -1.38 -21.30
C GLU A 356 26.57 -2.10 -20.03
N ALA A 357 26.48 -1.35 -18.93
CA ALA A 357 26.12 -1.90 -17.61
C ALA A 357 24.69 -2.41 -17.55
N LEU A 358 23.72 -1.66 -18.12
CA LEU A 358 22.32 -2.04 -18.00
C LEU A 358 22.00 -3.38 -18.68
N PRO A 359 22.36 -3.65 -19.94
CA PRO A 359 22.15 -4.97 -20.56
C PRO A 359 22.86 -6.11 -19.80
N ALA A 360 24.05 -5.85 -19.27
CA ALA A 360 24.80 -6.85 -18.50
C ALA A 360 24.05 -7.21 -17.21
N PHE A 361 23.56 -6.23 -16.46
CA PHE A 361 22.74 -6.49 -15.27
C PHE A 361 21.37 -7.08 -15.63
N GLN A 362 20.78 -6.74 -16.78
CA GLN A 362 19.53 -7.36 -17.23
C GLN A 362 19.68 -8.87 -17.37
N ASN A 363 20.81 -9.37 -17.91
CA ASN A 363 21.06 -10.80 -17.98
C ASN A 363 21.19 -11.43 -16.59
N VAL A 364 21.97 -10.83 -15.69
CA VAL A 364 22.11 -11.34 -14.31
C VAL A 364 20.75 -11.44 -13.61
N ILE A 365 19.97 -10.37 -13.68
CA ILE A 365 18.65 -10.32 -13.00
C ILE A 365 17.64 -11.25 -13.68
N ALA A 366 17.66 -11.38 -15.00
CA ALA A 366 16.78 -12.30 -15.72
C ALA A 366 17.04 -13.77 -15.31
N GLU A 367 18.31 -14.17 -15.23
CA GLU A 367 18.69 -15.52 -14.80
C GLU A 367 18.29 -15.77 -13.33
N GLN A 368 18.59 -14.83 -12.43
CA GLN A 368 18.16 -14.92 -11.04
C GLN A 368 16.64 -15.09 -10.93
N MET A 369 15.87 -14.23 -11.60
CA MET A 369 14.40 -14.29 -11.57
C MET A 369 13.86 -15.56 -12.20
N GLY A 370 14.46 -16.01 -13.30
CA GLY A 370 14.07 -17.25 -13.98
C GLY A 370 14.22 -18.48 -13.09
N HIS A 371 15.41 -18.65 -12.54
CA HIS A 371 15.70 -19.78 -11.66
C HIS A 371 14.94 -19.73 -10.33
N MET A 372 14.88 -18.53 -9.72
CA MET A 372 14.21 -18.36 -8.42
C MET A 372 12.69 -18.51 -8.49
N MET A 373 12.06 -18.02 -9.56
CA MET A 373 10.61 -17.91 -9.64
C MET A 373 9.93 -19.04 -10.44
N ALA A 374 10.64 -19.68 -11.35
CA ALA A 374 10.06 -20.70 -12.23
C ALA A 374 10.99 -21.90 -12.48
N GLY A 375 12.22 -21.89 -11.97
CA GLY A 375 13.20 -22.95 -12.19
C GLY A 375 13.66 -23.10 -13.66
N TYR A 376 13.64 -21.99 -14.44
CA TYR A 376 13.92 -22.01 -15.88
C TYR A 376 14.71 -20.78 -16.33
N SER A 377 15.83 -20.98 -17.03
CA SER A 377 16.66 -19.92 -17.59
C SER A 377 15.95 -19.19 -18.74
N PRO A 378 15.93 -17.84 -18.78
CA PRO A 378 15.46 -17.05 -19.90
C PRO A 378 16.58 -16.77 -20.94
N GLU A 379 17.65 -17.52 -20.96
CA GLU A 379 18.77 -17.31 -21.87
C GLU A 379 18.31 -17.15 -23.33
N GLY A 380 18.80 -16.12 -24.01
CA GLY A 380 18.40 -15.78 -25.38
C GLY A 380 17.06 -15.06 -25.52
N TYR A 381 16.38 -14.74 -24.40
CA TYR A 381 15.10 -14.00 -24.39
C TYR A 381 15.17 -12.64 -23.71
N THR A 382 16.22 -12.33 -22.95
CA THR A 382 16.34 -11.13 -22.12
C THR A 382 16.08 -9.85 -22.90
N HIS A 383 16.67 -9.71 -24.09
CA HIS A 383 16.48 -8.53 -24.95
C HIS A 383 15.02 -8.38 -25.42
N ASP A 384 14.37 -9.49 -25.80
CA ASP A 384 12.97 -9.48 -26.24
C ASP A 384 12.03 -9.12 -25.08
N LEU A 385 12.29 -9.64 -23.88
CA LEU A 385 11.52 -9.33 -22.67
C LEU A 385 11.63 -7.83 -22.31
N SER A 386 12.85 -7.27 -22.34
CA SER A 386 13.07 -5.83 -22.08
C SER A 386 12.40 -4.96 -23.15
N THR A 387 12.50 -5.35 -24.42
CA THR A 387 11.82 -4.67 -25.54
C THR A 387 10.30 -4.70 -25.38
N LEU A 388 9.73 -5.87 -25.03
CA LEU A 388 8.30 -6.02 -24.80
C LEU A 388 7.83 -5.16 -23.64
N LEU A 389 8.50 -5.23 -22.49
CA LEU A 389 8.16 -4.45 -21.31
C LEU A 389 8.20 -2.95 -21.59
N GLY A 390 9.27 -2.46 -22.23
CA GLY A 390 9.39 -1.06 -22.63
C GLY A 390 8.25 -0.61 -23.55
N GLY A 391 7.84 -1.47 -24.48
CA GLY A 391 6.69 -1.23 -25.35
C GLY A 391 5.36 -1.17 -24.59
N LEU A 392 5.13 -2.11 -23.67
CA LEU A 392 3.93 -2.15 -22.85
C LEU A 392 3.79 -0.92 -21.95
N LEU A 393 4.86 -0.53 -21.27
CA LEU A 393 4.90 0.66 -20.42
C LEU A 393 4.71 1.94 -21.24
N LEU A 394 5.36 2.04 -22.39
CA LEU A 394 5.18 3.17 -23.29
C LEU A 394 3.74 3.26 -23.80
N SER A 395 3.14 2.14 -24.14
CA SER A 395 1.74 2.07 -24.62
C SER A 395 0.72 2.44 -23.55
N ALA A 396 1.00 2.11 -22.29
CA ALA A 396 0.16 2.49 -21.16
C ALA A 396 0.20 4.00 -20.91
N ALA A 397 1.36 4.60 -21.09
CA ALA A 397 1.57 6.01 -20.79
C ALA A 397 1.30 6.96 -21.98
N THR A 398 1.29 6.45 -23.22
CA THR A 398 1.10 7.26 -24.44
C THR A 398 -0.01 6.71 -25.35
N VAL A 399 0.37 6.15 -26.50
CA VAL A 399 -0.56 5.65 -27.51
C VAL A 399 -0.47 4.12 -27.68
N PRO A 400 -1.59 3.40 -27.58
CA PRO A 400 -1.59 1.94 -27.69
C PRO A 400 -1.01 1.39 -29.00
N HIS A 401 -1.10 2.14 -30.07
CA HIS A 401 -0.65 1.73 -31.41
C HIS A 401 0.85 1.46 -31.52
N VAL A 402 1.67 1.94 -30.59
CA VAL A 402 3.12 1.66 -30.57
C VAL A 402 3.43 0.16 -30.59
N MET A 403 2.54 -0.66 -30.00
CA MET A 403 2.68 -2.12 -29.96
C MET A 403 2.50 -2.82 -31.33
N ARG A 404 2.06 -2.09 -32.37
CA ARG A 404 1.95 -2.60 -33.75
C ARG A 404 3.29 -2.59 -34.50
N LEU A 405 4.31 -1.87 -34.00
CA LEU A 405 5.64 -1.84 -34.59
C LEU A 405 6.27 -3.24 -34.60
N GLY A 406 6.95 -3.58 -35.68
CA GLY A 406 7.50 -4.92 -35.93
C GLY A 406 8.38 -5.46 -34.80
N ARG A 407 9.21 -4.58 -34.18
CA ARG A 407 10.06 -4.95 -33.05
C ARG A 407 9.27 -5.44 -31.83
N PHE A 408 8.17 -4.75 -31.47
CA PHE A 408 7.36 -5.14 -30.32
C PHE A 408 6.49 -6.39 -30.62
N ARG A 409 6.05 -6.54 -31.87
CA ARG A 409 5.35 -7.74 -32.28
C ARG A 409 6.25 -8.97 -32.19
N ARG A 410 7.51 -8.89 -32.68
CA ARG A 410 8.49 -9.97 -32.58
C ARG A 410 8.80 -10.30 -31.11
N ALA A 411 9.09 -9.29 -30.31
CA ALA A 411 9.38 -9.46 -28.88
C ALA A 411 8.24 -10.15 -28.14
N ARG A 412 6.99 -9.82 -28.47
CA ARG A 412 5.80 -10.46 -27.88
C ARG A 412 5.68 -11.95 -28.28
N GLU A 413 5.98 -12.28 -29.54
CA GLU A 413 5.97 -13.67 -30.00
C GLU A 413 7.07 -14.49 -29.28
N ARG A 414 8.28 -13.95 -29.18
CA ARG A 414 9.38 -14.56 -28.44
C ARG A 414 9.07 -14.75 -26.95
N ALA A 415 8.44 -13.76 -26.31
CA ALA A 415 8.00 -13.90 -24.93
C ALA A 415 6.95 -15.01 -24.76
N ARG A 416 6.02 -15.15 -25.71
CA ARG A 416 5.05 -16.27 -25.70
C ARG A 416 5.70 -17.63 -25.89
N GLU A 417 6.78 -17.71 -26.68
CA GLU A 417 7.58 -18.93 -26.82
C GLU A 417 8.22 -19.30 -25.47
N LEU A 418 8.86 -18.33 -24.79
CA LEU A 418 9.41 -18.54 -23.45
C LEU A 418 8.33 -19.01 -22.47
N ALA A 419 7.17 -18.35 -22.43
CA ALA A 419 6.09 -18.75 -21.52
C ALA A 419 5.65 -20.23 -21.74
N ARG A 420 5.55 -20.65 -23.01
CA ARG A 420 5.22 -22.04 -23.35
C ARG A 420 6.32 -23.02 -22.92
N ALA A 421 7.60 -22.65 -23.12
CA ALA A 421 8.74 -23.47 -22.72
C ALA A 421 8.80 -23.62 -21.20
N VAL A 422 8.63 -22.54 -20.44
CA VAL A 422 8.59 -22.56 -18.96
C VAL A 422 7.46 -23.44 -18.46
N LEU A 423 6.24 -23.31 -19.00
CA LEU A 423 5.10 -24.13 -18.60
C LEU A 423 5.30 -25.61 -18.93
N ALA A 424 5.86 -25.92 -20.10
CA ALA A 424 6.15 -27.30 -20.50
C ALA A 424 7.21 -27.92 -19.58
N HIS A 425 8.29 -27.16 -19.26
CA HIS A 425 9.31 -27.57 -18.32
C HIS A 425 8.70 -27.88 -16.94
N LYS A 426 7.91 -26.93 -16.40
CA LYS A 426 7.32 -27.05 -15.07
C LYS A 426 6.35 -28.23 -14.96
N ARG A 427 5.52 -28.45 -16.00
CA ARG A 427 4.59 -29.60 -16.06
C ARG A 427 5.37 -30.94 -16.05
N LYS A 428 6.54 -31.00 -16.70
CA LYS A 428 7.39 -32.20 -16.74
C LYS A 428 8.14 -32.40 -15.44
N ALA A 429 8.72 -31.34 -14.86
CA ALA A 429 9.51 -31.38 -13.63
C ALA A 429 8.68 -31.58 -12.37
N GLY A 430 7.41 -31.14 -12.40
CA GLY A 430 6.55 -31.05 -11.21
C GLY A 430 6.95 -29.94 -10.24
N PRO A 431 6.24 -29.83 -9.10
CA PRO A 431 6.57 -28.83 -8.09
C PRO A 431 7.92 -29.10 -7.43
N ARG A 432 8.59 -28.04 -6.96
CA ARG A 432 9.87 -28.19 -6.24
C ARG A 432 9.67 -29.00 -4.97
N LYS A 433 10.61 -29.92 -4.72
CA LYS A 433 10.57 -30.82 -3.54
C LYS A 433 10.88 -30.10 -2.21
N THR A 434 11.50 -28.94 -2.27
CA THR A 434 11.86 -28.13 -1.11
C THR A 434 10.85 -27.00 -0.89
N THR A 435 11.27 -25.73 -1.09
CA THR A 435 10.40 -24.57 -1.01
C THR A 435 9.73 -24.32 -2.37
N PRO A 436 8.39 -24.32 -2.48
CA PRO A 436 7.68 -24.00 -3.72
C PRO A 436 8.15 -22.65 -4.29
N ASP A 437 8.42 -22.60 -5.59
CA ASP A 437 8.67 -21.33 -6.27
C ASP A 437 7.38 -20.59 -6.60
N PHE A 438 7.51 -19.38 -7.16
CA PHE A 438 6.35 -18.57 -7.52
C PHE A 438 5.40 -19.30 -8.48
N LEU A 439 5.95 -20.01 -9.48
CA LEU A 439 5.12 -20.69 -10.47
C LEU A 439 4.40 -21.91 -9.89
N ASP A 440 5.02 -22.64 -8.95
CA ASP A 440 4.34 -23.70 -8.20
C ASP A 440 3.08 -23.15 -7.49
N LEU A 441 3.24 -22.03 -6.78
CA LEU A 441 2.13 -21.39 -6.06
C LEU A 441 1.02 -20.89 -6.99
N MET A 442 1.38 -20.42 -8.19
CA MET A 442 0.38 -19.98 -9.16
C MET A 442 -0.37 -21.15 -9.80
N LEU A 443 0.30 -22.26 -10.05
CA LEU A 443 -0.35 -23.48 -10.54
C LEU A 443 -1.25 -24.12 -9.47
N GLU A 444 -0.84 -24.06 -8.19
CA GLU A 444 -1.67 -24.46 -7.04
C GLU A 444 -2.93 -23.58 -6.94
N LEU A 445 -2.77 -22.24 -7.00
CA LEU A 445 -3.90 -21.30 -7.00
C LEU A 445 -4.88 -21.60 -8.13
N ARG A 446 -4.36 -21.85 -9.33
CA ARG A 446 -5.20 -22.19 -10.48
C ARG A 446 -5.96 -23.51 -10.29
N ALA A 447 -5.33 -24.51 -9.71
CA ALA A 447 -5.98 -25.79 -9.44
C ALA A 447 -7.13 -25.62 -8.41
N ALA A 448 -6.96 -24.72 -7.45
CA ALA A 448 -7.97 -24.40 -6.45
C ALA A 448 -9.09 -23.49 -6.98
N ASP A 449 -8.75 -22.49 -7.81
CA ASP A 449 -9.69 -21.54 -8.39
C ASP A 449 -9.34 -21.20 -9.86
N PRO A 450 -9.87 -21.98 -10.82
CA PRO A 450 -9.64 -21.73 -12.25
C PRO A 450 -10.28 -20.43 -12.76
N GLN A 451 -11.27 -19.86 -12.05
CA GLN A 451 -11.90 -18.60 -12.44
C GLN A 451 -11.01 -17.40 -12.04
N LEU A 452 -10.36 -17.47 -10.89
CA LEU A 452 -9.42 -16.44 -10.45
C LEU A 452 -8.17 -16.40 -11.34
N LEU A 453 -7.64 -17.57 -11.74
CA LEU A 453 -6.49 -17.68 -12.66
C LEU A 453 -6.82 -18.57 -13.88
N PRO A 454 -7.53 -18.04 -14.90
CA PRO A 454 -7.83 -18.76 -16.14
C PRO A 454 -6.57 -19.17 -16.92
N GLU A 455 -6.68 -20.22 -17.76
CA GLU A 455 -5.57 -20.68 -18.63
C GLU A 455 -5.01 -19.55 -19.51
N THR A 456 -5.87 -18.68 -20.01
CA THR A 456 -5.49 -17.53 -20.83
C THR A 456 -4.57 -16.53 -20.10
N ASN A 457 -4.57 -16.54 -18.77
CA ASN A 457 -3.74 -15.65 -17.96
C ASN A 457 -2.36 -16.25 -17.64
N LEU A 458 -2.16 -17.56 -17.78
CA LEU A 458 -0.91 -18.23 -17.46
C LEU A 458 0.31 -17.63 -18.19
N PRO A 459 0.25 -17.32 -19.52
CA PRO A 459 1.43 -16.75 -20.18
C PRO A 459 1.93 -15.47 -19.55
N LEU A 460 1.03 -14.55 -19.18
CA LEU A 460 1.40 -13.31 -18.50
C LEU A 460 1.86 -13.56 -17.07
N THR A 461 1.21 -14.46 -16.35
CA THR A 461 1.59 -14.86 -14.98
C THR A 461 3.01 -15.42 -14.94
N VAL A 462 3.34 -16.30 -15.88
CA VAL A 462 4.68 -16.89 -16.01
C VAL A 462 5.74 -15.85 -16.35
N LEU A 463 5.41 -14.92 -17.26
CA LEU A 463 6.37 -13.91 -17.73
C LEU A 463 6.54 -12.73 -16.75
N ALA A 464 5.57 -12.50 -15.87
CA ALA A 464 5.61 -11.37 -14.95
C ALA A 464 6.90 -11.32 -14.11
N PRO A 465 7.36 -12.38 -13.43
CA PRO A 465 8.61 -12.35 -12.67
C PRO A 465 9.83 -11.97 -13.50
N TYR A 466 9.95 -12.52 -14.72
CA TYR A 466 11.06 -12.20 -15.63
C TYR A 466 11.06 -10.71 -16.02
N MET A 467 9.88 -10.17 -16.37
CA MET A 467 9.77 -8.80 -16.86
C MET A 467 9.92 -7.75 -15.77
N VAL A 468 9.31 -7.95 -14.58
CA VAL A 468 9.27 -6.90 -13.56
C VAL A 468 10.65 -6.59 -12.97
N GLY A 469 11.54 -7.57 -12.90
CA GLY A 469 12.92 -7.39 -12.42
C GLY A 469 13.83 -6.74 -13.46
N LEU A 470 13.59 -6.99 -14.76
CA LEU A 470 14.49 -6.62 -15.85
C LEU A 470 14.80 -5.12 -15.93
N ASP A 471 13.78 -4.29 -15.85
CA ASP A 471 14.00 -2.84 -15.94
C ASP A 471 14.27 -2.23 -14.57
N THR A 472 13.57 -2.68 -13.54
CA THR A 472 13.63 -2.03 -12.24
C THR A 472 14.86 -2.41 -11.43
N THR A 473 15.10 -3.71 -11.23
CA THR A 473 16.22 -4.19 -10.42
C THR A 473 17.55 -4.01 -11.16
N ALA A 474 17.60 -4.30 -12.47
CA ALA A 474 18.81 -4.11 -13.27
C ALA A 474 19.21 -2.62 -13.41
N SER A 475 18.23 -1.72 -13.58
CA SER A 475 18.51 -0.27 -13.55
C SER A 475 19.03 0.16 -12.18
N THR A 476 18.47 -0.37 -11.09
CA THR A 476 18.95 -0.07 -9.74
C THR A 476 20.38 -0.58 -9.53
N CYS A 477 20.74 -1.79 -9.97
CA CYS A 477 22.12 -2.29 -9.96
C CYS A 477 23.06 -1.36 -10.74
N SER A 478 22.62 -0.92 -11.92
CA SER A 478 23.41 -0.01 -12.76
C SER A 478 23.62 1.37 -12.09
N PHE A 479 22.59 1.90 -11.43
CA PHE A 479 22.71 3.14 -10.64
C PHE A 479 23.57 2.92 -9.38
N MET A 480 23.48 1.77 -8.72
CA MET A 480 24.31 1.44 -7.57
C MET A 480 25.78 1.42 -7.95
N ILE A 481 26.16 0.67 -9.00
CA ILE A 481 27.56 0.58 -9.41
C ILE A 481 28.10 1.95 -9.89
N TYR A 482 27.32 2.76 -10.60
CA TYR A 482 27.67 4.14 -10.94
C TYR A 482 28.01 4.96 -9.68
N ASN A 483 27.13 4.93 -8.67
CA ASN A 483 27.31 5.70 -7.45
C ASN A 483 28.51 5.22 -6.62
N VAL A 484 28.75 3.92 -6.60
CA VAL A 484 29.86 3.30 -5.87
C VAL A 484 31.20 3.59 -6.54
N LEU A 485 31.30 3.45 -7.88
CA LEU A 485 32.53 3.76 -8.65
C LEU A 485 32.97 5.22 -8.50
N LYS A 486 32.04 6.15 -8.32
CA LYS A 486 32.35 7.57 -8.05
C LYS A 486 32.75 7.86 -6.58
N ARG A 487 32.68 6.88 -5.67
CA ARG A 487 32.89 7.07 -4.23
C ARG A 487 33.79 5.99 -3.65
N PRO A 488 35.12 6.09 -3.80
CA PRO A 488 36.05 5.03 -3.39
C PRO A 488 35.86 4.56 -1.95
N ARG A 489 35.60 5.48 -1.00
CA ARG A 489 35.37 5.12 0.41
C ARG A 489 34.12 4.24 0.62
N ILE A 490 33.08 4.44 -0.18
CA ILE A 490 31.88 3.59 -0.12
C ILE A 490 32.19 2.24 -0.76
N MET A 491 32.90 2.24 -1.87
CA MET A 491 33.33 1.03 -2.55
C MET A 491 34.19 0.15 -1.64
N GLU A 492 35.18 0.72 -0.94
CA GLU A 492 36.03 0.02 0.05
C GLU A 492 35.17 -0.63 1.15
N ARG A 493 34.21 0.12 1.72
CA ARG A 493 33.30 -0.40 2.77
C ARG A 493 32.42 -1.54 2.24
N MET A 494 31.88 -1.43 1.03
CA MET A 494 31.07 -2.49 0.43
C MET A 494 31.92 -3.72 0.07
N THR A 495 33.15 -3.51 -0.38
CA THR A 495 34.08 -4.60 -0.69
C THR A 495 34.46 -5.37 0.57
N ALA A 496 34.77 -4.67 1.66
CA ALA A 496 35.06 -5.28 2.96
C ALA A 496 33.85 -6.08 3.50
N GLU A 497 32.63 -5.54 3.34
CA GLU A 497 31.40 -6.22 3.71
C GLU A 497 31.17 -7.49 2.86
N ALA A 498 31.46 -7.42 1.54
CA ALA A 498 31.42 -8.58 0.64
C ALA A 498 32.45 -9.63 1.04
N ASP A 499 33.70 -9.22 1.29
CA ASP A 499 34.75 -10.15 1.69
C ASP A 499 34.37 -10.89 3.00
N ALA A 500 33.90 -10.18 4.01
CA ALA A 500 33.44 -10.76 5.26
C ALA A 500 32.24 -11.74 5.08
N LEU A 501 31.35 -11.45 4.13
CA LEU A 501 30.23 -12.35 3.81
C LEU A 501 30.73 -13.71 3.30
N PHE A 502 31.72 -13.70 2.39
CA PHE A 502 32.21 -14.90 1.72
C PHE A 502 33.28 -15.68 2.50
N GLU A 503 33.94 -15.04 3.48
CA GLU A 503 34.89 -15.73 4.39
C GLU A 503 34.21 -16.78 5.27
N GLN A 504 32.91 -16.67 5.49
CA GLN A 504 32.12 -17.62 6.28
C GLN A 504 31.74 -18.89 5.50
N GLY A 505 32.19 -19.06 4.26
CA GLY A 505 31.83 -20.15 3.36
C GLY A 505 30.55 -19.90 2.57
N PRO A 506 29.75 -20.92 2.25
CA PRO A 506 28.51 -20.76 1.49
C PRO A 506 27.54 -19.76 2.15
N VAL A 507 27.01 -18.83 1.36
CA VAL A 507 26.16 -17.76 1.87
C VAL A 507 24.83 -18.30 2.38
N ARG A 508 24.55 -18.10 3.66
CA ARG A 508 23.30 -18.49 4.32
C ARG A 508 22.50 -17.27 4.74
N GLY A 509 21.19 -17.41 4.87
CA GLY A 509 20.27 -16.32 5.16
C GLY A 509 20.63 -15.45 6.36
N GLU A 510 21.21 -16.02 7.41
CA GLU A 510 21.66 -15.26 8.59
C GLU A 510 22.82 -14.30 8.29
N ALA A 511 23.74 -14.68 7.41
CA ALA A 511 24.89 -13.86 7.01
C ALA A 511 24.45 -12.57 6.27
N LEU A 512 23.26 -12.56 5.68
CA LEU A 512 22.72 -11.39 4.98
C LEU A 512 22.48 -10.18 5.89
N LYS A 513 22.38 -10.37 7.20
CA LYS A 513 22.31 -9.28 8.18
C LYS A 513 23.57 -8.42 8.17
N GLY A 514 24.71 -8.97 7.73
CA GLY A 514 25.98 -8.25 7.59
C GLY A 514 26.01 -7.25 6.43
N LEU A 515 25.09 -7.31 5.46
CA LEU A 515 25.04 -6.44 4.29
C LEU A 515 24.39 -5.06 4.58
N ASP A 516 24.81 -4.37 5.66
CA ASP A 516 24.21 -3.09 6.06
C ASP A 516 24.64 -1.93 5.15
N VAL A 517 25.92 -1.84 4.76
CA VAL A 517 26.41 -0.80 3.86
C VAL A 517 25.75 -0.95 2.49
N SER A 518 25.74 -2.19 1.94
CA SER A 518 25.09 -2.52 0.67
C SER A 518 23.61 -2.17 0.69
N ARG A 519 22.90 -2.46 1.77
CA ARG A 519 21.50 -2.07 1.97
C ARG A 519 21.31 -0.56 1.95
N ARG A 520 22.15 0.20 2.65
CA ARG A 520 22.08 1.67 2.70
C ARG A 520 22.39 2.29 1.34
N VAL A 521 23.35 1.73 0.59
CA VAL A 521 23.65 2.13 -0.79
C VAL A 521 22.43 1.89 -1.69
N ALA A 522 21.78 0.72 -1.59
CA ALA A 522 20.57 0.43 -2.34
C ALA A 522 19.45 1.43 -2.03
N MET A 523 19.23 1.74 -0.75
CA MET A 523 18.20 2.69 -0.33
C MET A 523 18.47 4.11 -0.87
N GLU A 524 19.71 4.60 -0.78
CA GLU A 524 20.05 5.93 -1.28
C GLU A 524 20.00 5.99 -2.82
N THR A 525 20.38 4.90 -3.48
CA THR A 525 20.21 4.76 -4.93
C THR A 525 18.75 4.85 -5.33
N LEU A 526 17.85 4.12 -4.65
CA LEU A 526 16.41 4.15 -4.91
C LEU A 526 15.77 5.51 -4.58
N ARG A 527 16.34 6.27 -3.65
CA ARG A 527 15.91 7.63 -3.36
C ARG A 527 16.24 8.59 -4.50
N LEU A 528 17.49 8.62 -4.93
CA LEU A 528 17.97 9.54 -5.99
C LEU A 528 17.54 9.11 -7.39
N HIS A 529 17.44 7.81 -7.62
CA HIS A 529 17.09 7.21 -8.91
C HIS A 529 15.86 6.28 -8.77
N PRO A 530 14.69 6.81 -8.38
CA PRO A 530 13.49 6.01 -8.25
C PRO A 530 13.03 5.53 -9.62
N VAL A 531 13.14 4.22 -9.89
CA VAL A 531 12.87 3.65 -11.23
C VAL A 531 11.42 3.86 -11.65
N SER A 532 10.48 3.84 -10.69
CA SER A 532 9.05 4.13 -10.90
C SER A 532 8.64 5.31 -10.01
N PRO A 533 8.88 6.56 -10.45
CA PRO A 533 8.69 7.75 -9.62
C PRO A 533 7.23 8.15 -9.40
N ALA A 534 6.33 7.64 -10.23
CA ALA A 534 4.90 7.91 -10.15
C ALA A 534 4.09 6.70 -10.61
N VAL A 535 2.85 6.60 -10.13
CA VAL A 535 1.89 5.58 -10.56
C VAL A 535 0.65 6.22 -11.17
N LEU A 536 0.06 5.56 -12.15
CA LEU A 536 -1.17 6.00 -12.81
C LEU A 536 -2.38 5.24 -12.23
N ARG A 537 -3.45 5.97 -12.00
CA ARG A 537 -4.73 5.42 -11.52
C ARG A 537 -5.89 6.15 -12.20
N THR A 538 -7.07 5.52 -12.15
CA THR A 538 -8.35 6.19 -12.43
C THR A 538 -9.15 6.28 -11.15
N THR A 539 -9.81 7.38 -10.90
CA THR A 539 -10.66 7.52 -9.72
C THR A 539 -11.90 6.65 -9.87
N ALA A 540 -12.13 5.76 -8.90
CA ALA A 540 -13.38 5.01 -8.79
C ALA A 540 -14.50 5.91 -8.27
N ASN A 541 -14.20 6.67 -7.22
CA ASN A 541 -15.09 7.59 -6.54
C ASN A 541 -14.51 9.01 -6.52
N SER A 542 -15.37 10.03 -6.44
CA SER A 542 -14.92 11.41 -6.19
C SER A 542 -14.27 11.50 -4.82
N PHE A 543 -13.26 12.34 -4.68
CA PHE A 543 -12.58 12.56 -3.41
C PHE A 543 -12.10 13.98 -3.26
N GLU A 544 -11.78 14.37 -2.03
CA GLU A 544 -11.14 15.64 -1.72
C GLU A 544 -9.68 15.42 -1.33
N PHE A 545 -8.79 16.27 -1.85
CA PHE A 545 -7.38 16.26 -1.52
C PHE A 545 -6.85 17.69 -1.49
N ALA A 546 -6.20 18.07 -0.40
CA ALA A 546 -5.69 19.42 -0.18
C ALA A 546 -6.73 20.56 -0.43
N GLY A 547 -8.00 20.31 -0.12
CA GLY A 547 -9.10 21.26 -0.32
C GLY A 547 -9.62 21.37 -1.76
N HIS A 548 -9.23 20.45 -2.63
CA HIS A 548 -9.68 20.36 -4.02
C HIS A 548 -10.48 19.08 -4.25
N ARG A 549 -11.58 19.19 -4.99
CA ARG A 549 -12.39 18.03 -5.37
C ARG A 549 -11.90 17.44 -6.68
N VAL A 550 -11.70 16.11 -6.69
CA VAL A 550 -11.38 15.30 -7.89
C VAL A 550 -12.58 14.40 -8.17
N SER A 551 -13.14 14.50 -9.38
CA SER A 551 -14.32 13.71 -9.76
C SER A 551 -13.99 12.27 -10.09
N ALA A 552 -14.95 11.36 -9.93
CA ALA A 552 -14.85 9.97 -10.40
C ALA A 552 -14.54 9.92 -11.92
N GLY A 553 -13.85 8.89 -12.37
CA GLY A 553 -13.41 8.73 -13.76
C GLY A 553 -12.20 9.58 -14.16
N THR A 554 -11.63 10.39 -13.25
CA THR A 554 -10.45 11.22 -13.55
C THR A 554 -9.19 10.37 -13.61
N GLN A 555 -8.33 10.59 -14.61
CA GLN A 555 -6.99 10.00 -14.63
C GLN A 555 -6.08 10.76 -13.67
N VAL A 556 -5.49 10.05 -12.72
CA VAL A 556 -4.62 10.59 -11.68
C VAL A 556 -3.21 10.03 -11.83
N MET A 557 -2.22 10.93 -11.80
CA MET A 557 -0.81 10.58 -11.63
C MET A 557 -0.39 10.85 -10.19
N ILE A 558 0.11 9.85 -9.50
CA ILE A 558 0.50 9.93 -8.10
C ILE A 558 2.02 9.92 -8.01
N GLY A 559 2.61 11.07 -7.72
CA GLY A 559 4.06 11.30 -7.66
C GLY A 559 4.65 10.89 -6.30
N THR A 560 4.79 9.59 -6.06
CA THR A 560 5.27 9.04 -4.78
C THR A 560 6.74 9.36 -4.48
N ALA A 561 7.56 9.60 -5.52
CA ALA A 561 8.98 9.90 -5.35
C ALA A 561 9.28 11.40 -5.10
N VAL A 562 8.29 12.28 -5.11
CA VAL A 562 8.53 13.71 -4.84
C VAL A 562 9.07 13.92 -3.43
N GLY A 563 8.56 13.18 -2.44
CA GLY A 563 9.08 13.22 -1.07
C GLY A 563 10.58 12.98 -0.95
N HIS A 564 11.17 12.17 -1.85
CA HIS A 564 12.60 11.86 -1.89
C HIS A 564 13.50 13.09 -2.14
N THR A 565 12.94 14.18 -2.68
CA THR A 565 13.65 15.38 -3.12
C THR A 565 13.37 16.60 -2.23
N LEU A 566 12.61 16.44 -1.18
CA LEU A 566 12.23 17.54 -0.29
C LEU A 566 13.25 17.66 0.84
N GLU A 567 13.79 18.87 1.01
CA GLU A 567 14.85 19.17 1.98
C GLU A 567 14.42 18.98 3.43
N GLU A 568 13.12 19.20 3.70
CA GLU A 568 12.52 18.98 5.03
C GLU A 568 12.58 17.51 5.50
N TYR A 569 12.62 16.56 4.55
CA TYR A 569 12.69 15.12 4.85
C TYR A 569 14.09 14.56 4.64
N PHE A 570 14.83 15.08 3.64
CA PHE A 570 16.17 14.67 3.27
C PHE A 570 17.05 15.90 3.10
N PRO A 571 17.72 16.38 4.15
CA PRO A 571 18.66 17.51 4.06
C PRO A 571 19.70 17.26 2.96
N ASP A 572 20.05 18.29 2.17
CA ASP A 572 20.89 18.16 0.98
C ASP A 572 20.42 17.05 0.04
N PRO A 573 19.20 17.10 -0.51
CA PRO A 573 18.55 15.95 -1.15
C PRO A 573 19.27 15.48 -2.42
N GLU A 574 20.12 16.29 -3.04
CA GLU A 574 20.91 15.91 -4.21
C GLU A 574 22.20 15.14 -3.85
N ARG A 575 22.63 15.22 -2.59
CA ARG A 575 23.82 14.54 -2.11
C ARG A 575 23.53 13.05 -1.90
N PHE A 576 24.41 12.19 -2.47
CA PHE A 576 24.41 10.76 -2.18
C PHE A 576 25.01 10.51 -0.80
N ASP A 577 24.19 10.16 0.17
CA ASP A 577 24.57 10.01 1.58
C ASP A 577 23.89 8.79 2.19
N ILE A 578 24.67 7.71 2.35
CA ILE A 578 24.18 6.44 2.90
C ILE A 578 23.93 6.46 4.41
N ASP A 579 24.42 7.47 5.11
CA ASP A 579 24.26 7.56 6.57
C ASP A 579 22.88 8.11 6.98
N ARG A 580 22.06 8.58 6.04
CA ARG A 580 20.63 8.90 6.22
C ARG A 580 19.83 7.73 6.80
N TYR A 581 20.28 6.49 6.52
CA TYR A 581 19.59 5.25 6.88
C TYR A 581 20.12 4.59 8.14
N THR A 582 21.03 5.25 8.85
CA THR A 582 21.49 4.79 10.17
C THR A 582 20.36 4.88 11.20
N PRO A 583 20.41 4.08 12.27
CA PRO A 583 19.41 4.16 13.35
C PRO A 583 19.26 5.56 13.94
N THR A 584 20.35 6.32 14.02
CA THR A 584 20.38 7.67 14.61
C THR A 584 19.75 8.75 13.74
N ARG A 585 19.90 8.67 12.41
CA ARG A 585 19.29 9.65 11.48
C ARG A 585 17.90 9.22 11.02
N GLY A 586 17.75 8.04 10.49
CA GLY A 586 16.48 7.43 10.16
C GLY A 586 15.55 8.26 9.26
N GLU A 587 16.08 9.12 8.38
CA GLU A 587 15.32 10.08 7.55
C GLU A 587 14.20 9.42 6.73
N HIS A 588 14.43 8.21 6.26
CA HIS A 588 13.46 7.41 5.48
C HIS A 588 12.23 6.94 6.29
N ARG A 589 12.25 7.06 7.63
CA ARG A 589 11.16 6.59 8.50
C ARG A 589 10.01 7.60 8.58
N GLN A 590 10.22 8.82 8.11
CA GLN A 590 9.18 9.83 8.08
C GLN A 590 8.05 9.40 7.13
N ARG A 591 6.81 9.48 7.64
CA ARG A 591 5.64 8.92 6.96
C ARG A 591 5.44 9.53 5.56
N GLY A 592 5.42 8.68 4.55
CA GLY A 592 5.20 9.09 3.15
C GLY A 592 6.41 9.71 2.45
N ALA A 593 7.49 10.06 3.16
CA ALA A 593 8.65 10.71 2.58
C ALA A 593 9.48 9.77 1.68
N TYR A 594 9.54 8.48 2.02
CA TYR A 594 10.33 7.47 1.30
C TYR A 594 9.45 6.32 0.79
N ALA A 595 9.12 6.32 -0.49
CA ALA A 595 8.22 5.34 -1.10
C ALA A 595 8.73 4.78 -2.44
N PRO A 596 9.96 4.23 -2.53
CA PRO A 596 10.54 3.76 -3.79
C PRO A 596 9.84 2.55 -4.38
N PHE A 597 9.10 1.81 -3.56
CA PHE A 597 8.29 0.65 -3.95
C PHE A 597 6.80 0.98 -4.10
N GLY A 598 6.45 2.26 -4.17
CA GLY A 598 5.06 2.71 -4.15
C GLY A 598 4.42 2.58 -2.77
N ALA A 599 3.12 2.81 -2.70
CA ALA A 599 2.35 2.83 -1.46
C ALA A 599 0.98 2.16 -1.65
N GLY A 600 0.29 1.85 -0.54
CA GLY A 600 -1.06 1.29 -0.53
C GLY A 600 -1.13 -0.17 -0.96
N ASN A 601 -2.34 -0.59 -1.36
CA ASN A 601 -2.64 -1.99 -1.70
C ASN A 601 -1.86 -2.54 -2.91
N HIS A 602 -1.43 -1.67 -3.83
CA HIS A 602 -0.57 -2.03 -4.97
C HIS A 602 0.92 -1.75 -4.73
N ARG A 603 1.37 -1.64 -3.49
CA ARG A 603 2.81 -1.59 -3.17
C ARG A 603 3.53 -2.80 -3.77
N CYS A 604 4.75 -2.61 -4.27
CA CYS A 604 5.54 -3.66 -4.89
C CYS A 604 5.62 -4.94 -4.03
N LEU A 605 5.34 -6.10 -4.63
CA LEU A 605 5.48 -7.40 -3.96
C LEU A 605 6.92 -7.71 -3.60
N GLY A 606 7.87 -7.29 -4.45
CA GLY A 606 9.31 -7.49 -4.25
C GLY A 606 9.94 -6.54 -3.23
N SER A 607 9.18 -5.68 -2.54
CA SER A 607 9.76 -4.67 -1.64
C SER A 607 10.61 -5.23 -0.49
N GLY A 608 10.37 -6.50 -0.09
CA GLY A 608 11.21 -7.20 0.89
C GLY A 608 12.36 -7.99 0.25
N LEU A 609 12.11 -8.58 -0.92
CA LEU A 609 13.05 -9.46 -1.63
C LEU A 609 14.16 -8.66 -2.34
N VAL A 610 13.78 -7.57 -3.05
CA VAL A 610 14.70 -6.81 -3.92
C VAL A 610 15.90 -6.21 -3.16
N PRO A 611 15.76 -5.61 -1.96
CA PRO A 611 16.93 -5.12 -1.23
C PRO A 611 17.97 -6.21 -0.92
N VAL A 612 17.53 -7.43 -0.64
CA VAL A 612 18.42 -8.58 -0.40
C VAL A 612 19.07 -9.02 -1.70
N GLN A 613 18.30 -9.12 -2.79
CA GLN A 613 18.79 -9.45 -4.12
C GLN A 613 19.88 -8.47 -4.58
N LEU A 614 19.63 -7.17 -4.43
CA LEU A 614 20.58 -6.10 -4.75
C LEU A 614 21.88 -6.25 -3.93
N GLY A 615 21.74 -6.46 -2.62
CA GLY A 615 22.88 -6.67 -1.72
C GLY A 615 23.74 -7.85 -2.11
N LEU A 616 23.14 -9.01 -2.36
CA LEU A 616 23.85 -10.23 -2.81
C LEU A 616 24.52 -10.06 -4.17
N THR A 617 23.79 -9.49 -5.14
CA THR A 617 24.33 -9.25 -6.48
C THR A 617 25.55 -8.34 -6.42
N MET A 618 25.45 -7.23 -5.68
CA MET A 618 26.57 -6.29 -5.55
C MET A 618 27.73 -6.86 -4.73
N ALA A 619 27.46 -7.60 -3.65
CA ALA A 619 28.50 -8.26 -2.88
C ALA A 619 29.27 -9.29 -3.71
N THR A 620 28.56 -10.13 -4.48
CA THR A 620 29.18 -11.09 -5.39
C THR A 620 30.02 -10.40 -6.45
N LEU A 621 29.48 -9.33 -7.06
CA LEU A 621 30.18 -8.53 -8.06
C LEU A 621 31.50 -7.96 -7.52
N LEU A 622 31.46 -7.31 -6.35
CA LEU A 622 32.64 -6.69 -5.73
C LEU A 622 33.63 -7.72 -5.17
N ARG A 623 33.14 -8.90 -4.81
CA ARG A 623 34.01 -10.02 -4.41
C ARG A 623 34.80 -10.57 -5.59
N GLU A 624 34.19 -10.70 -6.76
CA GLU A 624 34.78 -11.42 -7.90
C GLU A 624 35.54 -10.50 -8.88
N LEU A 625 35.19 -9.21 -8.96
CA LEU A 625 35.67 -8.34 -10.03
C LEU A 625 36.30 -7.04 -9.50
N HIS A 626 37.37 -6.61 -10.20
CA HIS A 626 37.83 -5.22 -10.16
C HIS A 626 37.15 -4.44 -11.30
N LEU A 627 36.39 -3.42 -10.93
CA LEU A 627 35.60 -2.61 -11.85
C LEU A 627 36.08 -1.17 -11.86
N GLU A 628 36.10 -0.56 -13.04
CA GLU A 628 36.37 0.85 -13.24
C GLU A 628 35.32 1.50 -14.14
N PRO A 629 35.00 2.81 -13.93
CA PRO A 629 34.22 3.56 -14.90
C PRO A 629 35.03 3.72 -16.19
N LEU A 630 34.33 3.89 -17.33
CA LEU A 630 35.01 4.11 -18.62
C LEU A 630 35.81 5.42 -18.63
N ALA A 631 35.31 6.45 -17.93
CA ALA A 631 35.99 7.74 -17.75
C ALA A 631 35.73 8.22 -16.31
N PRO A 632 36.76 8.81 -15.64
CA PRO A 632 36.59 9.35 -14.27
C PRO A 632 35.52 10.43 -14.17
N ASP A 633 35.39 11.27 -15.19
CA ASP A 633 34.48 12.42 -15.24
C ASP A 633 33.14 12.10 -15.90
N PHE A 634 32.83 10.81 -16.10
CA PHE A 634 31.58 10.40 -16.72
C PHE A 634 30.37 10.89 -15.92
N GLU A 635 29.53 11.70 -16.57
CA GLU A 635 28.24 12.10 -16.04
C GLU A 635 27.14 11.20 -16.59
N LEU A 636 26.32 10.67 -15.66
CA LEU A 636 25.28 9.73 -15.98
C LEU A 636 24.13 10.43 -16.73
N ARG A 637 23.88 10.01 -17.95
CA ARG A 637 22.64 10.36 -18.65
C ARG A 637 21.52 9.41 -18.22
N VAL A 638 20.35 9.98 -17.91
CA VAL A 638 19.21 9.24 -17.40
C VAL A 638 18.01 9.44 -18.32
N ARG A 639 17.42 8.35 -18.76
CA ARG A 639 16.09 8.35 -19.36
C ARG A 639 15.05 8.22 -18.24
N SER A 640 14.16 9.19 -18.12
CA SER A 640 13.19 9.25 -17.01
C SER A 640 11.81 8.67 -17.36
N PHE A 641 11.62 8.17 -18.58
CA PHE A 641 10.31 7.71 -19.03
C PHE A 641 10.42 6.56 -20.06
N PRO A 642 9.59 5.50 -20.01
CA PRO A 642 8.51 5.23 -19.03
C PRO A 642 9.01 4.84 -17.63
N THR A 643 10.24 4.32 -17.52
CA THR A 643 10.95 4.02 -16.29
C THR A 643 12.27 4.79 -16.27
N MET A 644 12.80 5.05 -15.07
CA MET A 644 14.10 5.69 -14.95
C MET A 644 15.21 4.67 -15.20
N GLN A 645 16.06 4.93 -16.19
CA GLN A 645 17.14 4.04 -16.61
C GLN A 645 18.40 4.83 -16.96
N PRO A 646 19.61 4.30 -16.67
CA PRO A 646 20.85 4.87 -17.18
C PRO A 646 20.94 4.67 -18.70
N VAL A 647 21.53 5.64 -19.39
CA VAL A 647 21.72 5.64 -20.85
C VAL A 647 23.20 5.74 -21.16
N ASP A 648 23.70 4.87 -22.04
CA ASP A 648 25.10 4.83 -22.50
C ASP A 648 26.12 4.71 -21.34
N PHE A 649 25.73 4.14 -20.23
CA PHE A 649 26.62 3.91 -19.09
C PHE A 649 27.40 2.64 -19.29
N LYS A 650 28.73 2.80 -19.49
CA LYS A 650 29.65 1.69 -19.68
C LYS A 650 30.59 1.54 -18.50
N ILE A 651 30.89 0.30 -18.18
CA ILE A 651 31.87 -0.11 -17.17
C ILE A 651 32.93 -1.02 -17.83
N ARG A 652 34.05 -1.19 -17.13
CA ARG A 652 35.14 -2.09 -17.54
C ARG A 652 35.50 -3.00 -16.38
N VAL A 653 35.60 -4.30 -16.66
CA VAL A 653 36.25 -5.26 -15.76
C VAL A 653 37.73 -5.17 -16.01
N VAL A 654 38.49 -4.67 -15.05
CA VAL A 654 39.95 -4.54 -15.15
C VAL A 654 40.66 -5.86 -14.88
N GLY A 655 40.09 -6.64 -13.96
CA GLY A 655 40.61 -7.94 -13.60
C GLY A 655 39.64 -8.73 -12.73
N ARG A 656 39.88 -9.99 -12.56
CA ARG A 656 39.20 -10.85 -11.60
C ARG A 656 40.01 -10.86 -10.31
N ARG A 657 39.31 -10.82 -9.17
CA ARG A 657 39.96 -10.93 -7.86
C ARG A 657 40.32 -12.39 -7.59
N THR A 658 41.57 -12.62 -7.21
CA THR A 658 42.01 -13.93 -6.73
C THR A 658 41.76 -14.03 -5.24
N HIS A 659 41.08 -15.08 -4.82
CA HIS A 659 40.87 -15.38 -3.41
C HIS A 659 41.66 -16.65 -3.09
N ASP A 660 42.52 -16.57 -2.11
CA ASP A 660 43.16 -17.78 -1.57
C ASP A 660 42.05 -18.67 -1.01
N VAL A 661 41.77 -19.76 -1.68
CA VAL A 661 40.91 -20.82 -1.16
C VAL A 661 41.69 -21.40 0.03
N ALA A 662 41.32 -21.00 1.25
CA ALA A 662 41.76 -21.72 2.43
C ALA A 662 41.22 -23.16 2.29
N ILE A 663 42.07 -24.06 1.76
CA ILE A 663 41.81 -25.50 1.79
C ILE A 663 41.87 -25.89 3.26
N THR A 664 40.74 -25.82 3.94
CA THR A 664 40.56 -26.52 5.20
C THR A 664 40.45 -27.98 4.86
N ALA A 665 41.57 -28.69 5.08
CA ALA A 665 41.68 -30.15 5.00
C ALA A 665 40.76 -30.84 6.02
#